data_ab3e4b30f6c3d34721087d08a17aae2b
#
_entry.id   ab3e4b30f6c3d34721087d08a17aae2b
#
_cell.length_a   1.000
_cell.length_b   1.000
_cell.length_c   1.000
_cell.angle_alpha   90.00
_cell.angle_beta   90.00
_cell.angle_gamma   90.00
#
_symmetry.space_group_name_H-M   'P 1'
#
loop_
_entity.id
_entity.type
_entity.pdbx_description
1 polymer ?
#
loop_
_entity_poly.entity_id
_entity_poly.type
_entity_poly.pdbx_seq_one_letter_code
_entity_poly.pdbx_strand_id
1 'polypeptide(L)'
;MDIDDTKTPTPDGTESPLFEPEVPTELLVPDVPALATTDATEIIDLSSLTNESTGEEQHASPYIQKLKVLEADAKQEISSWDPKYLSQDPDVTTAAAVAGTKRKAAEMEDEPDIDLDDDDSDDGDDRVPAYDPDQQTRPKLPLYHPGFTLTESTAKNLLSTINQYITKAMNNGYDDAEAKHLRKQILRNNKIPYQEVVRISVAGDTGAGKSALLNALLGVINLNVEQAPPSQTKAYAAEVEFFDVTICIKMVTDLFTQWYNVKQKQRQDADDLDDKELDQIKTARECLQILFADRLECGTIEKFLSTATSAKDQKVIKQLTTWTTKMHQYFVKPGQTSIHFESSTPENLIEMYQPFTKEVTNASFQEKPLTCSPWPFVRINRVFSKSPILQQNVIISDVPGSSDSNYFRRDTADRYLQSCQMTIVVAKIDRITNDLSFRQKYVDAFRRRRSGSVILVGTKSDILNDEINSTLKMDVTAEDQLAVIANKVTEIEKDIQNIDNTIRHNMIDRNTTANKPLKKRKKKLTSRKNDLAKEKKDILIVERNKEVTVAMSENYREDTGDDAIAAIYCVSNLMYMRHLRGYDKTDPLSVPTMTLDQTQIPALCSHVYTLSSRGRTSDLDHFVRVTVPTLLNIVQMSDIDTCIKRLAIKFNKTDIKLLHDQLADPALQTRFDKEAMKKLLEWEDMNAASHRAACRKKGIYVQKKKCIAMDWNEDFMWPVRPYIDVAFRAIIDDSCELFKAEATQDIKEIITALDTKLKNDPKALACDAYGACFKENVSLFFEQIDRHVSAAAKILKNGMIKVHLRAIKLRSEGDYFPRAMSNIYTVATAKQAAGKGKTMKLARHQYLREAIPGPMGPFAQIASYAKADAEKSIKRAGDELKKNLNEMLQNVQTDFERMKNRKDNDTEQGKAFRKQLHELVEEARRILNGVTQESLDLCKQYK
;
A
#
# COMPACT_ATOMS: atom_id res chain seq x y z
N MET A 1 59.82 34.03 -34.92
CA MET A 1 59.39 34.63 -33.67
C MET A 1 58.01 34.07 -33.44
N ASP A 2 57.95 32.91 -32.90
CA ASP A 2 57.75 32.52 -31.51
C ASP A 2 56.58 33.28 -30.87
N ILE A 3 55.53 32.55 -30.62
CA ILE A 3 55.08 32.14 -29.30
C ILE A 3 53.86 31.27 -29.47
N ASP A 4 54.01 30.10 -29.00
CA ASP A 4 53.19 29.05 -28.48
C ASP A 4 52.08 29.57 -27.53
N ASP A 5 50.89 29.02 -27.65
CA ASP A 5 50.04 28.72 -26.50
C ASP A 5 48.80 27.89 -26.91
N THR A 6 49.01 26.60 -26.88
CA THR A 6 47.97 25.60 -26.78
C THR A 6 47.34 25.66 -25.39
N LYS A 7 46.11 26.08 -25.28
CA LYS A 7 45.21 25.74 -24.16
C LYS A 7 43.82 25.42 -24.68
N THR A 8 43.57 24.13 -24.83
CA THR A 8 42.23 23.56 -24.88
C THR A 8 41.54 23.79 -23.53
N PRO A 9 40.34 24.35 -23.49
CA PRO A 9 39.55 24.31 -22.28
C PRO A 9 38.91 22.92 -22.15
N THR A 10 39.24 22.21 -21.10
CA THR A 10 38.48 21.09 -20.58
C THR A 10 37.06 21.53 -20.25
N PRO A 11 36.02 20.77 -20.62
CA PRO A 11 34.68 21.02 -20.14
C PRO A 11 34.55 20.41 -18.74
N ASP A 12 34.82 21.17 -17.70
CA ASP A 12 34.31 20.93 -16.37
C ASP A 12 32.82 21.34 -16.36
N GLY A 13 32.00 20.36 -16.66
CA GLY A 13 30.54 20.40 -16.57
C GLY A 13 30.08 19.17 -15.88
N THR A 14 30.41 18.99 -14.60
CA THR A 14 29.69 18.10 -13.68
C THR A 14 28.30 18.68 -13.45
N GLU A 15 27.40 18.48 -14.39
CA GLU A 15 25.97 18.46 -14.10
C GLU A 15 25.73 17.26 -13.16
N SER A 16 25.65 17.54 -11.90
CA SER A 16 25.02 16.65 -10.91
C SER A 16 23.66 16.25 -11.44
N PRO A 17 23.28 14.98 -11.46
CA PRO A 17 21.94 14.55 -11.83
C PRO A 17 20.97 15.05 -10.77
N LEU A 18 20.22 16.07 -11.09
CA LEU A 18 19.37 16.89 -10.22
C LEU A 18 18.11 16.18 -9.71
N PHE A 19 17.97 14.87 -9.91
CA PHE A 19 16.95 13.99 -9.34
C PHE A 19 17.45 12.55 -9.32
N GLU A 20 18.36 12.20 -8.45
CA GLU A 20 18.27 10.87 -7.86
C GLU A 20 17.09 10.93 -6.89
N PRO A 21 16.11 10.04 -7.01
CA PRO A 21 15.12 9.89 -5.95
C PRO A 21 15.88 9.33 -4.76
N GLU A 22 16.24 10.16 -3.80
CA GLU A 22 16.35 9.69 -2.42
C GLU A 22 15.00 9.08 -2.11
N VAL A 23 14.91 7.76 -2.26
CA VAL A 23 13.92 7.00 -1.53
C VAL A 23 14.28 7.29 -0.09
N PRO A 24 13.43 7.97 0.69
CA PRO A 24 13.69 8.11 2.10
C PRO A 24 13.75 6.70 2.65
N THR A 25 14.96 6.24 2.99
CA THR A 25 15.21 4.95 3.63
C THR A 25 14.66 4.97 5.06
N GLU A 26 14.14 6.10 5.47
CA GLU A 26 13.48 6.38 6.73
C GLU A 26 12.27 7.28 6.48
N LEU A 27 11.18 6.71 5.98
CA LEU A 27 9.92 7.05 6.60
C LEU A 27 9.95 6.31 7.95
N LEU A 28 10.77 6.80 8.87
CA LEU A 28 10.48 6.71 10.29
C LEU A 28 9.04 7.18 10.38
N VAL A 29 8.15 6.27 10.68
CA VAL A 29 6.87 6.62 11.25
C VAL A 29 7.25 7.55 12.39
N PRO A 30 6.96 8.87 12.36
CA PRO A 30 7.11 9.66 13.56
C PRO A 30 6.35 8.87 14.60
N ASP A 31 6.94 8.74 15.80
CA ASP A 31 6.24 8.15 16.93
C ASP A 31 4.83 8.73 16.89
N VAL A 32 3.86 7.90 16.54
CA VAL A 32 2.46 8.24 16.72
C VAL A 32 2.43 8.66 18.18
N PRO A 33 2.09 9.90 18.53
CA PRO A 33 1.89 10.23 19.92
C PRO A 33 0.93 9.13 20.40
N ALA A 34 1.41 8.28 21.31
CA ALA A 34 0.61 7.21 21.85
C ALA A 34 -0.65 7.91 22.30
N LEU A 35 -1.72 7.75 21.54
CA LEU A 35 -3.07 8.06 22.02
C LEU A 35 -3.10 7.30 23.32
N ALA A 36 -3.11 8.03 24.42
CA ALA A 36 -3.02 7.50 25.74
C ALA A 36 -4.00 6.34 25.81
N THR A 37 -3.48 5.13 25.61
CA THR A 37 -4.09 4.00 26.22
C THR A 37 -4.10 4.40 27.69
N THR A 38 -5.26 4.69 28.21
CA THR A 38 -5.50 4.67 29.62
C THR A 38 -5.18 3.26 30.03
N ASP A 39 -3.88 3.00 30.20
CA ASP A 39 -3.41 1.91 31.02
C ASP A 39 -3.89 2.24 32.42
N ALA A 40 -5.05 1.69 32.75
CA ALA A 40 -5.37 1.37 34.13
C ALA A 40 -4.38 0.27 34.54
N THR A 41 -3.10 0.58 34.58
CA THR A 41 -2.14 -0.07 35.46
C THR A 41 -2.42 0.54 36.82
N GLU A 42 -3.30 -0.10 37.57
CA GLU A 42 -3.30 0.05 39.01
C GLU A 42 -1.84 -0.10 39.46
N ILE A 43 -1.25 1.02 39.88
CA ILE A 43 0.01 1.06 40.58
C ILE A 43 -0.30 0.39 41.92
N ILE A 44 -0.08 -0.93 42.00
CA ILE A 44 -0.06 -1.63 43.28
C ILE A 44 1.09 -0.99 44.06
N ASP A 45 0.71 -0.17 45.02
CA ASP A 45 1.62 0.44 45.97
C ASP A 45 2.22 -0.63 46.88
N LEU A 46 3.44 -1.03 46.58
CA LEU A 46 4.22 -2.05 47.30
C LEU A 46 4.85 -1.51 48.58
N SER A 47 4.41 -0.37 49.12
CA SER A 47 4.93 0.17 50.40
C SER A 47 4.39 -0.54 51.65
N SER A 48 3.46 -1.51 51.56
CA SER A 48 2.81 -2.17 52.68
C SER A 48 3.31 -3.58 53.00
N LEU A 49 4.35 -4.09 52.36
CA LEU A 49 4.93 -5.43 52.64
C LEU A 49 6.27 -5.37 53.39
N THR A 50 6.34 -4.63 54.50
CA THR A 50 7.36 -4.81 55.47
C THR A 50 6.73 -5.33 56.76
N ASN A 51 6.59 -6.62 56.89
CA ASN A 51 6.48 -7.25 58.20
C ASN A 51 7.54 -8.35 58.33
N GLU A 52 8.40 -8.15 59.28
CA GLU A 52 9.41 -9.09 59.73
C GLU A 52 8.76 -10.37 60.21
N SER A 53 9.13 -11.51 59.64
CA SER A 53 9.06 -12.80 60.29
C SER A 53 10.25 -13.62 59.92
N THR A 54 10.98 -13.98 60.95
CA THR A 54 12.17 -14.84 61.00
C THR A 54 11.86 -16.23 60.47
N GLY A 55 12.57 -16.66 59.44
CA GLY A 55 12.60 -18.02 58.93
C GLY A 55 13.44 -18.07 57.66
N GLU A 56 14.46 -18.89 57.62
CA GLU A 56 15.37 -19.10 56.50
C GLU A 56 14.67 -19.71 55.29
N GLU A 57 13.87 -18.89 54.55
CA GLU A 57 13.49 -19.13 53.20
C GLU A 57 14.23 -18.11 52.34
N GLN A 58 14.97 -18.59 51.34
CA GLN A 58 15.66 -17.77 50.34
C GLN A 58 14.63 -16.87 49.67
N HIS A 59 14.55 -15.60 50.08
CA HIS A 59 13.64 -14.60 49.48
C HIS A 59 14.04 -14.37 48.04
N ALA A 60 13.30 -14.97 47.08
CA ALA A 60 13.44 -14.69 45.66
C ALA A 60 13.32 -13.18 45.42
N SER A 61 14.22 -12.61 44.58
CA SER A 61 14.20 -11.20 44.20
C SER A 61 12.79 -10.76 43.82
N PRO A 62 12.30 -9.56 44.22
CA PRO A 62 10.99 -9.08 43.86
C PRO A 62 10.72 -9.11 42.35
N TYR A 63 11.76 -9.00 41.53
CA TYR A 63 11.67 -9.08 40.08
C TYR A 63 11.47 -10.53 39.59
N ILE A 64 12.05 -11.53 40.25
CA ILE A 64 11.78 -12.95 39.97
C ILE A 64 10.31 -13.29 40.30
N GLN A 65 9.80 -12.76 41.44
CA GLN A 65 8.41 -12.93 41.80
C GLN A 65 7.48 -12.30 40.74
N LYS A 66 7.83 -11.11 40.24
CA LYS A 66 7.09 -10.45 39.16
C LYS A 66 7.08 -11.28 37.88
N LEU A 67 8.18 -11.94 37.50
CA LEU A 67 8.23 -12.84 36.36
C LEU A 67 7.36 -14.11 36.58
N LYS A 68 7.34 -14.67 37.79
CA LYS A 68 6.46 -15.81 38.11
C LYS A 68 4.99 -15.46 38.05
N VAL A 69 4.60 -14.24 38.48
CA VAL A 69 3.22 -13.76 38.34
C VAL A 69 2.87 -13.62 36.85
N LEU A 70 3.76 -13.03 36.06
CA LEU A 70 3.58 -12.90 34.61
C LEU A 70 3.36 -14.26 33.91
N GLU A 71 4.09 -15.29 34.32
CA GLU A 71 3.92 -16.65 33.82
C GLU A 71 2.57 -17.26 34.24
N ALA A 72 2.17 -17.05 35.50
CA ALA A 72 0.90 -17.57 36.01
C ALA A 72 -0.28 -16.93 35.30
N ASP A 73 -0.24 -15.61 35.13
CA ASP A 73 -1.26 -14.85 34.40
C ASP A 73 -1.37 -15.33 32.94
N ALA A 74 -0.22 -15.52 32.25
CA ALA A 74 -0.20 -16.03 30.90
C ALA A 74 -0.78 -17.45 30.77
N LYS A 75 -0.46 -18.36 31.72
CA LYS A 75 -1.04 -19.71 31.78
C LYS A 75 -2.53 -19.70 32.04
N GLN A 76 -3.00 -18.79 32.90
CA GLN A 76 -4.41 -18.62 33.19
C GLN A 76 -5.16 -18.09 31.95
N GLU A 77 -4.58 -17.14 31.24
CA GLU A 77 -5.14 -16.61 30.00
C GLU A 77 -5.27 -17.69 28.93
N ILE A 78 -4.22 -18.50 28.68
CA ILE A 78 -4.28 -19.63 27.73
C ILE A 78 -5.40 -20.60 28.12
N SER A 79 -5.51 -20.95 29.41
CA SER A 79 -6.55 -21.89 29.87
C SER A 79 -7.97 -21.35 29.77
N SER A 80 -8.15 -20.05 29.68
CA SER A 80 -9.44 -19.38 29.50
C SER A 80 -9.91 -19.29 28.05
N TRP A 81 -9.06 -19.62 27.09
CA TRP A 81 -9.42 -19.49 25.67
C TRP A 81 -10.49 -20.48 25.22
N ASP A 82 -11.31 -20.07 24.27
CA ASP A 82 -12.27 -20.94 23.61
C ASP A 82 -11.56 -22.19 23.03
N PRO A 83 -12.11 -23.40 23.17
CA PRO A 83 -11.53 -24.65 22.63
C PRO A 83 -11.08 -24.57 21.17
N LYS A 84 -11.72 -23.72 20.36
CA LYS A 84 -11.33 -23.50 18.95
C LYS A 84 -9.92 -22.93 18.78
N TYR A 85 -9.37 -22.29 19.83
CA TYR A 85 -8.00 -21.76 19.85
C TYR A 85 -7.00 -22.74 20.45
N LEU A 86 -7.46 -23.83 21.08
CA LEU A 86 -6.64 -24.82 21.77
C LEU A 86 -6.49 -26.15 21.00
N SER A 87 -7.39 -26.42 20.02
CA SER A 87 -7.40 -27.68 19.28
C SER A 87 -6.39 -27.69 18.14
N GLN A 88 -5.61 -28.78 18.08
CA GLN A 88 -4.67 -29.06 16.99
C GLN A 88 -5.38 -29.69 15.75
N ASP A 89 -6.67 -30.06 15.85
CA ASP A 89 -7.41 -30.74 14.81
C ASP A 89 -8.26 -29.80 13.97
N PRO A 90 -8.01 -29.65 12.66
CA PRO A 90 -8.81 -28.78 11.80
C PRO A 90 -10.25 -29.32 11.53
N ASP A 91 -10.53 -30.60 11.84
CA ASP A 91 -11.79 -31.23 11.44
C ASP A 91 -12.96 -31.07 12.44
N VAL A 92 -12.72 -30.64 13.67
CA VAL A 92 -13.80 -30.52 14.66
C VAL A 92 -14.68 -29.26 14.47
N THR A 93 -14.20 -28.25 13.71
CA THR A 93 -14.91 -26.97 13.52
C THR A 93 -15.73 -26.86 12.25
N THR A 94 -15.53 -27.76 11.27
CA THR A 94 -16.31 -27.74 10.02
C THR A 94 -17.71 -28.34 10.18
N ALA A 95 -17.97 -29.18 11.18
CA ALA A 95 -19.29 -29.76 11.39
C ALA A 95 -20.28 -28.80 12.07
N ALA A 96 -19.79 -27.86 12.92
CA ALA A 96 -20.67 -26.90 13.61
C ALA A 96 -20.93 -25.62 12.81
N ALA A 97 -19.98 -25.15 11.97
CA ALA A 97 -20.15 -23.96 11.15
C ALA A 97 -20.95 -24.22 9.86
N VAL A 98 -20.96 -25.45 9.36
CA VAL A 98 -21.79 -25.86 8.21
C VAL A 98 -23.22 -26.19 8.62
N ALA A 99 -23.47 -26.47 9.92
CA ALA A 99 -24.81 -26.70 10.44
C ALA A 99 -25.67 -25.41 10.57
N GLY A 100 -25.04 -24.21 10.56
CA GLY A 100 -25.75 -22.93 10.68
C GLY A 100 -26.21 -22.32 9.34
N THR A 101 -25.79 -22.82 8.19
CA THR A 101 -26.10 -22.24 6.87
C THR A 101 -26.73 -23.18 5.85
N LYS A 102 -27.00 -24.42 6.20
CA LYS A 102 -27.99 -25.19 5.46
C LYS A 102 -29.37 -24.81 5.97
N ARG A 103 -29.94 -23.72 5.48
CA ARG A 103 -31.40 -23.66 5.33
C ARG A 103 -31.75 -24.89 4.49
N LYS A 104 -32.35 -25.88 5.14
CA LYS A 104 -33.10 -26.95 4.49
C LYS A 104 -33.88 -26.31 3.35
N ALA A 105 -33.68 -26.78 2.14
CA ALA A 105 -34.76 -26.78 1.18
C ALA A 105 -35.89 -27.57 1.86
N ALA A 106 -36.81 -26.87 2.47
CA ALA A 106 -38.01 -27.45 3.01
C ALA A 106 -38.79 -27.92 1.79
N GLU A 107 -39.02 -29.20 1.74
CA GLU A 107 -40.09 -29.80 0.95
C GLU A 107 -41.32 -28.95 1.15
N MET A 108 -41.87 -28.40 0.06
CA MET A 108 -43.09 -27.65 0.09
C MET A 108 -44.21 -28.69 0.29
N GLU A 109 -44.58 -28.94 1.53
CA GLU A 109 -45.89 -29.45 1.85
C GLU A 109 -46.88 -28.27 1.81
N ASP A 110 -48.02 -28.51 1.22
CA ASP A 110 -49.13 -27.55 1.13
C ASP A 110 -49.47 -27.03 2.53
N GLU A 111 -49.29 -25.71 2.77
CA GLU A 111 -49.72 -25.09 4.03
C GLU A 111 -51.26 -25.10 4.11
N PRO A 112 -51.86 -25.65 5.19
CA PRO A 112 -53.28 -25.53 5.44
C PRO A 112 -53.67 -24.08 5.71
N ASP A 113 -54.90 -23.74 5.35
CA ASP A 113 -55.53 -22.46 5.60
C ASP A 113 -55.35 -22.03 7.08
N ILE A 114 -54.58 -20.95 7.27
CA ILE A 114 -54.38 -20.39 8.60
C ILE A 114 -55.55 -19.47 8.90
N ASP A 115 -56.30 -19.85 9.92
CA ASP A 115 -57.35 -19.05 10.52
C ASP A 115 -56.85 -17.68 10.96
N LEU A 116 -57.65 -16.68 10.65
CA LEU A 116 -57.43 -15.28 10.96
C LEU A 116 -57.90 -14.97 12.38
N ASP A 117 -57.10 -15.19 13.39
CA ASP A 117 -57.35 -14.58 14.69
C ASP A 117 -56.38 -13.44 14.98
N ASP A 118 -56.98 -12.35 15.39
CA ASP A 118 -56.35 -11.08 15.71
C ASP A 118 -55.38 -11.27 16.90
N ASP A 119 -54.16 -10.90 16.71
CA ASP A 119 -53.32 -10.39 17.79
C ASP A 119 -52.53 -9.17 17.32
N ASP A 120 -53.17 -8.02 17.45
CA ASP A 120 -52.56 -6.70 17.31
C ASP A 120 -51.92 -6.33 18.64
N SER A 121 -50.67 -6.75 18.88
CA SER A 121 -49.76 -6.09 19.81
C SER A 121 -48.39 -6.71 19.73
N ASP A 122 -47.64 -6.35 18.71
CA ASP A 122 -46.18 -6.38 18.79
C ASP A 122 -45.63 -5.03 18.27
N ASP A 123 -45.57 -4.05 19.18
CA ASP A 123 -44.75 -2.84 19.03
C ASP A 123 -43.28 -3.24 19.09
N GLY A 124 -42.91 -4.22 18.30
CA GLY A 124 -41.51 -4.56 18.02
C GLY A 124 -40.87 -3.43 17.24
N ASP A 125 -39.77 -2.90 17.76
CA ASP A 125 -38.94 -1.89 17.13
C ASP A 125 -38.58 -2.36 15.69
N ASP A 126 -39.30 -1.83 14.69
CA ASP A 126 -39.13 -2.17 13.28
C ASP A 126 -37.75 -1.74 12.71
N ARG A 127 -36.91 -1.22 13.60
CA ARG A 127 -35.56 -0.74 13.26
C ARG A 127 -34.52 -1.85 13.38
N VAL A 128 -33.83 -2.13 12.27
CA VAL A 128 -32.62 -2.98 12.28
C VAL A 128 -31.44 -2.14 12.78
N PRO A 129 -30.75 -2.59 13.85
CA PRO A 129 -29.63 -1.84 14.39
C PRO A 129 -28.49 -1.70 13.38
N ALA A 130 -27.65 -0.69 13.59
CA ALA A 130 -26.45 -0.46 12.80
C ALA A 130 -25.50 -1.66 12.89
N TYR A 131 -24.97 -2.10 11.74
CA TYR A 131 -23.92 -3.11 11.71
C TYR A 131 -22.61 -2.55 12.26
N ASP A 132 -21.97 -3.28 13.15
CA ASP A 132 -20.68 -2.92 13.73
C ASP A 132 -19.53 -3.69 13.02
N PRO A 133 -18.65 -3.02 12.26
CA PRO A 133 -17.51 -3.66 11.60
C PRO A 133 -16.52 -4.32 12.57
N ASP A 134 -16.49 -3.92 13.84
CA ASP A 134 -15.64 -4.55 14.85
C ASP A 134 -16.08 -5.98 15.17
N GLN A 135 -17.37 -6.29 14.97
CA GLN A 135 -17.94 -7.64 15.16
C GLN A 135 -17.71 -8.57 13.94
N GLN A 136 -17.13 -8.07 12.86
CA GLN A 136 -16.83 -8.90 11.69
C GLN A 136 -15.88 -10.03 12.08
N THR A 137 -16.25 -11.26 11.72
CA THR A 137 -15.40 -12.44 11.92
C THR A 137 -14.06 -12.26 11.24
N ARG A 138 -12.98 -12.31 12.01
CA ARG A 138 -11.61 -12.21 11.47
C ARG A 138 -11.24 -13.52 10.77
N PRO A 139 -10.38 -13.47 9.74
CA PRO A 139 -9.89 -14.68 9.09
C PRO A 139 -9.12 -15.55 10.09
N LYS A 140 -9.18 -16.87 9.93
CA LYS A 140 -8.38 -17.80 10.73
C LYS A 140 -6.91 -17.70 10.34
N LEU A 141 -6.18 -16.83 11.02
CA LEU A 141 -4.76 -16.58 10.77
C LEU A 141 -4.06 -16.29 12.10
N PRO A 142 -2.77 -16.62 12.22
CA PRO A 142 -1.98 -16.43 13.43
C PRO A 142 -2.12 -15.05 14.09
N LEU A 143 -2.17 -13.99 13.29
CA LEU A 143 -2.31 -12.60 13.78
C LEU A 143 -3.58 -12.37 14.60
N TYR A 144 -4.67 -13.10 14.34
CA TYR A 144 -5.98 -12.94 14.99
C TYR A 144 -6.23 -13.97 16.09
N HIS A 145 -5.24 -14.82 16.37
CA HIS A 145 -5.27 -15.71 17.53
C HIS A 145 -4.93 -14.92 18.81
N PRO A 146 -5.64 -15.13 19.92
CA PRO A 146 -5.34 -14.45 21.20
C PRO A 146 -3.87 -14.59 21.61
N GLY A 147 -3.28 -15.74 21.32
CA GLY A 147 -1.85 -16.01 21.57
C GLY A 147 -0.88 -15.05 20.93
N PHE A 148 -1.27 -14.37 19.85
CA PHE A 148 -0.40 -13.36 19.22
C PHE A 148 -0.17 -12.19 20.19
N THR A 149 -1.24 -11.64 20.73
CA THR A 149 -1.17 -10.51 21.69
C THR A 149 -0.53 -10.93 23.00
N LEU A 150 -0.86 -12.12 23.50
CA LEU A 150 -0.25 -12.67 24.72
C LEU A 150 1.26 -12.87 24.55
N THR A 151 1.71 -13.46 23.44
CA THR A 151 3.13 -13.66 23.13
C THR A 151 3.88 -12.32 23.07
N GLU A 152 3.27 -11.33 22.39
CA GLU A 152 3.87 -9.99 22.26
C GLU A 152 4.01 -9.30 23.62
N SER A 153 2.94 -9.28 24.42
CA SER A 153 2.91 -8.63 25.74
C SER A 153 3.85 -9.32 26.72
N THR A 154 3.87 -10.65 26.76
CA THR A 154 4.75 -11.42 27.64
C THR A 154 6.22 -11.16 27.32
N ALA A 155 6.63 -11.25 26.04
CA ALA A 155 8.00 -11.00 25.64
C ALA A 155 8.46 -9.55 25.95
N LYS A 156 7.61 -8.55 25.75
CA LYS A 156 7.90 -7.15 26.13
C LYS A 156 8.01 -6.98 27.65
N ASN A 157 7.15 -7.61 28.42
CA ASN A 157 7.16 -7.53 29.89
C ASN A 157 8.39 -8.21 30.50
N LEU A 158 8.89 -9.31 29.92
CA LEU A 158 10.16 -9.91 30.31
C LEU A 158 11.32 -8.90 30.18
N LEU A 159 11.46 -8.28 29.00
CA LEU A 159 12.51 -7.27 28.75
C LEU A 159 12.34 -6.03 29.64
N SER A 160 11.11 -5.57 29.86
CA SER A 160 10.81 -4.43 30.73
C SER A 160 11.22 -4.71 32.19
N THR A 161 10.96 -5.92 32.69
CA THR A 161 11.32 -6.32 34.07
C THR A 161 12.84 -6.34 34.27
N ILE A 162 13.58 -6.90 33.30
CA ILE A 162 15.05 -6.86 33.31
C ILE A 162 15.59 -5.42 33.27
N ASN A 163 15.01 -4.57 32.41
CA ASN A 163 15.39 -3.16 32.32
C ASN A 163 15.13 -2.41 33.64
N GLN A 164 13.99 -2.66 34.30
CA GLN A 164 13.68 -2.07 35.62
C GLN A 164 14.70 -2.46 36.69
N TYR A 165 15.11 -3.74 36.72
CA TYR A 165 16.15 -4.22 37.65
C TYR A 165 17.48 -3.48 37.42
N ILE A 166 17.96 -3.42 36.17
CA ILE A 166 19.20 -2.74 35.81
C ILE A 166 19.12 -1.23 36.15
N THR A 167 17.98 -0.59 35.82
CA THR A 167 17.80 0.85 36.09
C THR A 167 17.82 1.16 37.60
N LYS A 168 17.21 0.31 38.44
CA LYS A 168 17.24 0.47 39.89
C LYS A 168 18.66 0.28 40.45
N ALA A 169 19.41 -0.68 39.95
CA ALA A 169 20.81 -0.88 40.36
C ALA A 169 21.68 0.32 39.98
N MET A 170 21.52 0.88 38.78
CA MET A 170 22.23 2.09 38.34
C MET A 170 21.88 3.31 39.19
N ASN A 171 20.60 3.49 39.54
CA ASN A 171 20.14 4.59 40.40
C ASN A 171 20.69 4.47 41.84
N ASN A 172 21.01 3.24 42.29
CA ASN A 172 21.64 2.95 43.57
C ASN A 172 23.18 3.07 43.53
N GLY A 173 23.74 3.66 42.45
CA GLY A 173 25.17 3.96 42.33
C GLY A 173 26.01 2.83 41.74
N TYR A 174 25.39 1.75 41.24
CA TYR A 174 26.12 0.68 40.56
C TYR A 174 26.39 1.08 39.11
N ASP A 175 27.64 1.40 38.81
CA ASP A 175 28.11 1.83 37.50
C ASP A 175 28.88 0.70 36.79
N ASP A 176 28.19 -0.17 36.09
CA ASP A 176 28.77 -1.27 35.31
C ASP A 176 28.54 -1.03 33.81
N ALA A 177 29.60 -1.17 33.02
CA ALA A 177 29.57 -1.01 31.56
C ALA A 177 28.71 -2.09 30.89
N GLU A 178 28.65 -3.31 31.42
CA GLU A 178 27.88 -4.44 30.94
C GLU A 178 26.37 -4.18 31.14
N ALA A 179 25.99 -3.74 32.32
CA ALA A 179 24.61 -3.39 32.67
C ALA A 179 24.12 -2.21 31.82
N LYS A 180 24.93 -1.17 31.61
CA LYS A 180 24.60 -0.05 30.72
C LYS A 180 24.40 -0.51 29.28
N HIS A 181 25.23 -1.43 28.79
CA HIS A 181 25.10 -1.94 27.43
C HIS A 181 23.83 -2.76 27.26
N LEU A 182 23.58 -3.73 28.15
CA LEU A 182 22.37 -4.57 28.12
C LEU A 182 21.11 -3.67 28.16
N ARG A 183 21.09 -2.67 29.05
CA ARG A 183 20.01 -1.69 29.11
C ARG A 183 19.82 -0.96 27.78
N LYS A 184 20.90 -0.49 27.15
CA LYS A 184 20.85 0.18 25.85
C LYS A 184 20.30 -0.74 24.76
N GLN A 185 20.69 -2.00 24.75
CA GLN A 185 20.19 -2.99 23.80
C GLN A 185 18.70 -3.31 24.05
N ILE A 186 18.30 -3.50 25.29
CA ILE A 186 16.87 -3.71 25.64
C ILE A 186 16.04 -2.51 25.21
N LEU A 187 16.47 -1.27 25.48
CA LEU A 187 15.73 -0.08 25.08
C LEU A 187 15.62 0.08 23.55
N ARG A 188 16.68 -0.33 22.80
CA ARG A 188 16.62 -0.33 21.32
C ARG A 188 15.64 -1.38 20.78
N ASN A 189 15.57 -2.55 21.43
CA ASN A 189 14.77 -3.68 20.95
C ASN A 189 13.47 -3.87 21.73
N ASN A 190 13.06 -2.93 22.58
CA ASN A 190 11.80 -3.01 23.32
C ASN A 190 10.56 -2.84 22.45
N LYS A 191 10.73 -2.27 21.24
CA LYS A 191 9.69 -2.22 20.22
C LYS A 191 9.99 -3.32 19.19
N ILE A 192 9.02 -4.21 18.96
CA ILE A 192 9.12 -5.19 17.86
C ILE A 192 9.17 -4.39 16.57
N PRO A 193 10.24 -4.50 15.77
CA PRO A 193 10.30 -3.80 14.50
C PRO A 193 9.44 -4.53 13.48
N TYR A 194 8.13 -4.32 13.51
CA TYR A 194 7.26 -4.77 12.44
C TYR A 194 7.67 -4.10 11.15
N GLN A 195 8.40 -4.82 10.30
CA GLN A 195 9.03 -4.26 9.10
C GLN A 195 8.05 -3.92 7.98
N GLU A 196 6.85 -4.50 7.98
CA GLU A 196 5.94 -4.36 6.85
C GLU A 196 4.67 -3.58 7.22
N VAL A 197 4.75 -2.25 7.09
CA VAL A 197 3.55 -1.47 6.85
C VAL A 197 3.05 -1.80 5.45
N VAL A 198 1.91 -2.46 5.35
CA VAL A 198 1.30 -2.77 4.06
C VAL A 198 0.64 -1.51 3.51
N ARG A 199 1.22 -0.93 2.46
CA ARG A 199 0.65 0.22 1.76
C ARG A 199 -0.21 -0.25 0.61
N ILE A 200 -1.49 0.08 0.68
CA ILE A 200 -2.49 -0.24 -0.33
C ILE A 200 -2.87 1.06 -1.03
N SER A 201 -2.76 1.09 -2.34
CA SER A 201 -3.28 2.20 -3.14
C SER A 201 -4.62 1.85 -3.76
N VAL A 202 -5.53 2.82 -3.83
CA VAL A 202 -6.79 2.70 -4.56
C VAL A 202 -6.68 3.51 -5.84
N ALA A 203 -6.74 2.86 -6.98
CA ALA A 203 -6.60 3.46 -8.30
C ALA A 203 -7.87 3.24 -9.15
N GLY A 204 -8.25 4.22 -9.95
CA GLY A 204 -9.44 4.14 -10.80
C GLY A 204 -9.79 5.52 -11.35
N ASP A 205 -10.67 5.60 -12.33
CA ASP A 205 -11.07 6.86 -12.93
C ASP A 205 -12.00 7.68 -12.03
N THR A 206 -12.17 8.95 -12.37
CA THR A 206 -13.11 9.82 -11.67
C THR A 206 -14.53 9.25 -11.76
N GLY A 207 -15.22 9.15 -10.63
CA GLY A 207 -16.56 8.58 -10.55
C GLY A 207 -16.61 7.04 -10.55
N ALA A 208 -15.48 6.33 -10.54
CA ALA A 208 -15.42 4.88 -10.38
C ALA A 208 -15.88 4.38 -8.99
N GLY A 209 -16.00 5.25 -7.99
CA GLY A 209 -16.45 4.90 -6.64
C GLY A 209 -15.31 4.69 -5.63
N LYS A 210 -14.09 5.17 -5.90
CA LYS A 210 -12.91 5.05 -5.01
C LYS A 210 -13.17 5.52 -3.58
N SER A 211 -13.60 6.78 -3.41
CA SER A 211 -13.82 7.36 -2.07
C SER A 211 -14.98 6.66 -1.33
N ALA A 212 -16.02 6.22 -2.05
CA ALA A 212 -17.09 5.43 -1.43
C ALA A 212 -16.60 4.05 -0.98
N LEU A 213 -15.70 3.41 -1.74
CA LEU A 213 -15.06 2.15 -1.37
C LEU A 213 -14.17 2.34 -0.13
N LEU A 214 -13.39 3.42 -0.08
CA LEU A 214 -12.55 3.74 1.08
C LEU A 214 -13.40 3.92 2.34
N ASN A 215 -14.49 4.67 2.27
CA ASN A 215 -15.42 4.85 3.39
C ASN A 215 -16.01 3.51 3.85
N ALA A 216 -16.37 2.65 2.92
CA ALA A 216 -16.90 1.32 3.22
C ALA A 216 -15.85 0.43 3.91
N LEU A 217 -14.61 0.39 3.40
CA LEU A 217 -13.51 -0.38 3.99
C LEU A 217 -13.14 0.12 5.39
N LEU A 218 -13.17 1.43 5.61
CA LEU A 218 -12.84 2.03 6.90
C LEU A 218 -14.00 1.92 7.91
N GLY A 219 -15.18 1.51 7.49
CA GLY A 219 -16.39 1.47 8.34
C GLY A 219 -16.83 2.85 8.80
N VAL A 220 -16.50 3.91 8.04
CA VAL A 220 -16.84 5.30 8.38
C VAL A 220 -18.07 5.74 7.59
N ILE A 221 -19.13 6.09 8.32
CA ILE A 221 -20.32 6.65 7.72
C ILE A 221 -20.04 8.09 7.34
N ASN A 222 -19.65 8.31 6.08
CA ASN A 222 -19.33 9.60 5.48
C ASN A 222 -18.26 10.43 6.21
N LEU A 223 -17.13 10.52 5.61
CA LEU A 223 -16.25 11.68 5.76
C LEU A 223 -16.89 12.98 5.17
N ASN A 224 -18.09 12.89 4.63
CA ASN A 224 -18.87 14.01 4.11
C ASN A 224 -20.35 13.79 4.45
N VAL A 225 -20.88 14.49 5.46
CA VAL A 225 -22.32 14.72 5.77
C VAL A 225 -22.94 13.96 6.96
N GLU A 226 -23.33 14.79 7.93
CA GLU A 226 -24.45 14.76 8.87
C GLU A 226 -24.85 13.46 9.63
N GLN A 227 -24.74 13.60 10.96
CA GLN A 227 -25.38 12.82 12.03
C GLN A 227 -24.84 11.40 12.30
N ALA A 228 -23.83 11.34 13.16
CA ALA A 228 -23.54 10.15 13.94
C ALA A 228 -24.18 10.28 15.35
N PRO A 229 -24.72 9.20 15.93
CA PRO A 229 -25.22 9.22 17.30
C PRO A 229 -24.09 9.44 18.32
N PRO A 230 -24.34 10.11 19.43
CA PRO A 230 -23.32 10.46 20.40
C PRO A 230 -23.02 9.28 21.33
N SER A 231 -22.21 8.33 20.89
CA SER A 231 -21.65 7.34 21.80
C SER A 231 -20.25 6.90 21.34
N GLN A 232 -19.30 7.19 22.17
CA GLN A 232 -17.88 6.87 22.18
C GLN A 232 -16.98 7.91 21.50
N THR A 233 -16.19 8.57 22.34
CA THR A 233 -15.11 9.48 22.05
C THR A 233 -14.02 8.79 21.22
N LYS A 234 -14.25 8.61 19.92
CA LYS A 234 -13.20 8.25 18.96
C LYS A 234 -12.48 9.56 18.62
N ALA A 235 -11.27 9.75 19.10
CA ALA A 235 -10.44 10.87 18.67
C ALA A 235 -9.97 10.60 17.22
N TYR A 236 -10.24 11.56 16.34
CA TYR A 236 -9.74 11.57 14.97
C TYR A 236 -8.59 12.55 14.86
N ALA A 237 -7.55 12.21 14.11
CA ALA A 237 -6.42 13.09 13.90
C ALA A 237 -6.05 13.14 12.42
N ALA A 238 -5.49 14.27 12.00
CA ALA A 238 -4.90 14.43 10.68
C ALA A 238 -3.55 15.12 10.77
N GLU A 239 -2.64 14.72 9.88
CA GLU A 239 -1.34 15.34 9.71
C GLU A 239 -1.21 15.79 8.26
N VAL A 240 -0.92 17.06 8.06
CA VAL A 240 -0.65 17.67 6.76
C VAL A 240 0.83 17.96 6.67
N GLU A 241 1.54 17.19 5.85
CA GLU A 241 2.98 17.34 5.61
C GLU A 241 3.23 18.20 4.37
N PHE A 242 4.11 19.18 4.49
CA PHE A 242 4.49 20.09 3.43
C PHE A 242 5.81 19.70 2.78
N PHE A 243 5.98 20.05 1.51
CA PHE A 243 7.30 20.07 0.90
C PHE A 243 8.20 21.10 1.59
N ASP A 244 9.51 20.86 1.57
CA ASP A 244 10.49 21.87 2.00
C ASP A 244 10.33 23.16 1.20
N VAL A 245 10.59 24.30 1.85
CA VAL A 245 10.41 25.62 1.24
C VAL A 245 11.24 25.80 -0.05
N THR A 246 12.41 25.18 -0.13
CA THR A 246 13.27 25.23 -1.33
C THR A 246 12.63 24.47 -2.49
N ILE A 247 11.96 23.35 -2.22
CA ILE A 247 11.17 22.59 -3.20
C ILE A 247 9.97 23.42 -3.65
N CYS A 248 9.25 24.05 -2.72
CA CYS A 248 8.11 24.92 -3.03
C CYS A 248 8.52 26.10 -3.94
N ILE A 249 9.65 26.74 -3.66
CA ILE A 249 10.21 27.83 -4.48
C ILE A 249 10.54 27.31 -5.89
N LYS A 250 11.16 26.13 -5.99
CA LYS A 250 11.45 25.51 -7.28
C LYS A 250 10.17 25.21 -8.04
N MET A 251 9.15 24.60 -7.40
CA MET A 251 7.85 24.32 -8.01
C MET A 251 7.21 25.57 -8.60
N VAL A 252 7.16 26.65 -7.84
CA VAL A 252 6.58 27.93 -8.28
C VAL A 252 7.38 28.53 -9.46
N THR A 253 8.70 28.45 -9.41
CA THR A 253 9.59 28.91 -10.51
C THR A 253 9.40 28.09 -11.77
N ASP A 254 9.26 26.77 -11.65
CA ASP A 254 9.01 25.85 -12.76
C ASP A 254 7.63 26.10 -13.38
N LEU A 255 6.57 26.30 -12.55
CA LEU A 255 5.23 26.68 -13.01
C LEU A 255 5.25 28.00 -13.80
N PHE A 256 5.95 29.03 -13.30
CA PHE A 256 6.12 30.29 -13.99
C PHE A 256 6.85 30.08 -15.33
N THR A 257 7.96 29.35 -15.32
CA THR A 257 8.76 29.07 -16.53
C THR A 257 7.94 28.34 -17.60
N GLN A 258 7.18 27.33 -17.19
CA GLN A 258 6.29 26.59 -18.07
C GLN A 258 5.19 27.50 -18.65
N TRP A 259 4.53 28.26 -17.78
CA TRP A 259 3.50 29.21 -18.21
C TRP A 259 4.05 30.20 -19.24
N TYR A 260 5.21 30.83 -18.95
CA TYR A 260 5.82 31.82 -19.82
C TYR A 260 6.20 31.22 -21.19
N ASN A 261 6.88 30.08 -21.21
CA ASN A 261 7.32 29.44 -22.44
C ASN A 261 6.15 29.06 -23.35
N VAL A 262 5.11 28.47 -22.78
CA VAL A 262 3.92 28.07 -23.56
C VAL A 262 3.10 29.31 -23.99
N LYS A 263 3.05 30.36 -23.14
CA LYS A 263 2.40 31.62 -23.50
C LYS A 263 3.12 32.34 -24.64
N GLN A 264 4.45 32.27 -24.72
CA GLN A 264 5.22 32.80 -25.85
C GLN A 264 4.96 31.98 -27.13
N LYS A 265 4.89 30.66 -27.05
CA LYS A 265 4.50 29.80 -28.19
C LYS A 265 3.08 30.15 -28.69
N GLN A 266 2.15 30.37 -27.78
CA GLN A 266 0.76 30.78 -28.10
C GLN A 266 0.71 32.10 -28.87
N ARG A 267 1.60 33.04 -28.57
CA ARG A 267 1.71 34.33 -29.26
C ARG A 267 2.32 34.20 -30.65
N GLN A 268 3.22 33.24 -30.86
CA GLN A 268 3.90 33.04 -32.15
C GLN A 268 3.10 32.21 -33.13
N ASP A 269 2.43 31.17 -32.64
CA ASP A 269 1.58 30.30 -33.45
C ASP A 269 0.53 29.61 -32.52
N ALA A 270 -0.69 30.09 -32.54
CA ALA A 270 -1.76 29.58 -31.70
C ALA A 270 -2.21 28.17 -32.08
N ASP A 271 -2.00 27.76 -33.36
CA ASP A 271 -2.40 26.44 -33.85
C ASP A 271 -1.36 25.33 -33.56
N ASP A 272 -0.17 25.69 -33.06
CA ASP A 272 0.93 24.76 -32.78
C ASP A 272 0.98 24.24 -31.33
N LEU A 273 0.01 24.66 -30.49
CA LEU A 273 -0.11 24.16 -29.12
C LEU A 273 -0.86 22.83 -29.07
N ASP A 274 -0.35 21.85 -28.28
CA ASP A 274 -1.11 20.64 -27.98
C ASP A 274 -2.00 20.81 -26.74
N ASP A 275 -2.95 19.85 -26.58
CA ASP A 275 -3.86 19.87 -25.44
C ASP A 275 -3.09 19.75 -24.10
N LYS A 276 -1.95 19.05 -24.09
CA LYS A 276 -1.09 18.92 -22.90
C LYS A 276 -0.43 20.26 -22.54
N GLU A 277 0.02 21.03 -23.51
CA GLU A 277 0.58 22.38 -23.28
C GLU A 277 -0.51 23.35 -22.80
N LEU A 278 -1.74 23.21 -23.34
CA LEU A 278 -2.89 23.99 -22.87
C LEU A 278 -3.27 23.61 -21.43
N ASP A 279 -3.29 22.32 -21.10
CA ASP A 279 -3.51 21.85 -19.73
C ASP A 279 -2.40 22.30 -18.79
N GLN A 280 -1.13 22.32 -19.24
CA GLN A 280 -0.02 22.84 -18.45
C GLN A 280 -0.15 24.32 -18.13
N ILE A 281 -0.53 25.17 -19.12
CA ILE A 281 -0.82 26.59 -18.87
C ILE A 281 -1.96 26.75 -17.88
N LYS A 282 -3.06 26.02 -18.10
CA LYS A 282 -4.23 26.05 -17.24
C LYS A 282 -3.87 25.67 -15.81
N THR A 283 -3.18 24.55 -15.65
CA THR A 283 -2.73 24.06 -14.33
C THR A 283 -1.76 25.06 -13.67
N ALA A 284 -0.76 25.58 -14.40
CA ALA A 284 0.17 26.55 -13.86
C ALA A 284 -0.53 27.83 -13.39
N ARG A 285 -1.46 28.34 -14.22
CA ARG A 285 -2.28 29.50 -13.87
C ARG A 285 -3.13 29.26 -12.62
N GLU A 286 -3.86 28.15 -12.59
CA GLU A 286 -4.73 27.78 -11.47
C GLU A 286 -3.93 27.59 -10.16
N CYS A 287 -2.82 26.86 -10.19
CA CYS A 287 -1.98 26.67 -9.02
C CYS A 287 -1.42 28.00 -8.49
N LEU A 288 -0.89 28.86 -9.38
CA LEU A 288 -0.34 30.17 -8.96
C LEU A 288 -1.42 31.13 -8.49
N GLN A 289 -2.63 31.11 -9.10
CA GLN A 289 -3.77 31.90 -8.67
C GLN A 289 -4.24 31.49 -7.28
N ILE A 290 -4.37 30.20 -7.01
CA ILE A 290 -4.81 29.65 -5.73
C ILE A 290 -3.79 29.94 -4.62
N LEU A 291 -2.49 29.81 -4.92
CA LEU A 291 -1.42 30.10 -3.97
C LEU A 291 -1.34 31.58 -3.58
N PHE A 292 -1.57 32.49 -4.52
CA PHE A 292 -1.26 33.91 -4.34
C PHE A 292 -2.47 34.82 -4.52
N ALA A 293 -3.69 34.30 -4.38
CA ALA A 293 -4.92 35.09 -4.51
C ALA A 293 -4.95 36.31 -3.56
N ASP A 294 -4.40 36.17 -2.37
CA ASP A 294 -4.31 37.21 -1.32
C ASP A 294 -3.24 38.29 -1.60
N ARG A 295 -2.36 38.06 -2.58
CA ARG A 295 -1.22 38.95 -2.92
C ARG A 295 -1.48 39.81 -4.15
N LEU A 296 -2.61 39.56 -4.84
CA LEU A 296 -2.98 40.25 -6.07
C LEU A 296 -3.91 41.45 -5.74
N GLU A 297 -3.33 42.58 -5.49
CA GLU A 297 -4.05 43.80 -5.01
C GLU A 297 -5.19 44.26 -5.97
N CYS A 298 -5.07 44.08 -7.28
CA CYS A 298 -6.12 44.37 -8.27
C CYS A 298 -5.87 43.57 -9.57
N GLY A 299 -6.12 42.30 -9.56
CA GLY A 299 -5.94 41.61 -10.83
C GLY A 299 -5.83 40.07 -10.75
N THR A 300 -5.63 39.49 -11.90
CA THR A 300 -5.40 38.05 -12.04
C THR A 300 -3.90 37.77 -12.02
N ILE A 301 -3.51 36.56 -11.61
CA ILE A 301 -2.12 36.12 -11.66
C ILE A 301 -1.53 36.27 -13.08
N GLU A 302 -2.33 36.12 -14.12
CA GLU A 302 -1.89 36.30 -15.50
C GLU A 302 -1.40 37.72 -15.80
N LYS A 303 -2.05 38.77 -15.23
CA LYS A 303 -1.57 40.16 -15.38
C LYS A 303 -0.21 40.35 -14.76
N PHE A 304 0.00 39.79 -13.55
CA PHE A 304 1.30 39.83 -12.87
C PHE A 304 2.37 39.06 -13.67
N LEU A 305 2.11 37.82 -14.08
CA LEU A 305 3.07 37.01 -14.84
C LEU A 305 3.40 37.62 -16.22
N SER A 306 2.44 38.33 -16.82
CA SER A 306 2.62 39.01 -18.11
C SER A 306 3.57 40.22 -18.05
N THR A 307 3.94 40.69 -16.87
CA THR A 307 4.96 41.73 -16.69
C THR A 307 6.39 41.22 -16.94
N ALA A 308 6.56 39.88 -16.98
CA ALA A 308 7.86 39.28 -17.20
C ALA A 308 8.37 39.48 -18.64
N THR A 309 9.63 39.80 -18.78
CA THR A 309 10.32 39.99 -20.04
C THR A 309 10.95 38.71 -20.59
N SER A 310 11.19 37.72 -19.72
CA SER A 310 11.73 36.41 -20.09
C SER A 310 11.28 35.31 -19.11
N ALA A 311 11.43 34.04 -19.48
CA ALA A 311 11.20 32.91 -18.58
C ALA A 311 12.11 32.89 -17.34
N LYS A 312 13.19 33.67 -17.36
CA LYS A 312 14.17 33.83 -16.27
C LYS A 312 14.14 35.23 -15.68
N ASP A 313 13.04 35.96 -15.79
CA ASP A 313 12.91 37.33 -15.24
C ASP A 313 13.08 37.33 -13.72
N GLN A 314 14.21 37.91 -13.29
CA GLN A 314 14.62 37.93 -11.87
C GLN A 314 13.67 38.72 -10.98
N LYS A 315 12.97 39.74 -11.50
CA LYS A 315 12.02 40.50 -10.73
C LYS A 315 10.80 39.68 -10.36
N VAL A 316 10.22 38.96 -11.35
CA VAL A 316 9.05 38.11 -11.15
C VAL A 316 9.41 36.91 -10.27
N ILE A 317 10.54 36.23 -10.53
CA ILE A 317 11.02 35.09 -9.75
C ILE A 317 11.27 35.49 -8.30
N LYS A 318 11.95 36.62 -8.03
CA LYS A 318 12.22 37.11 -6.67
C LYS A 318 10.92 37.41 -5.91
N GLN A 319 9.94 38.01 -6.59
CA GLN A 319 8.64 38.28 -5.98
C GLN A 319 7.88 36.99 -5.65
N LEU A 320 7.82 36.04 -6.58
CA LEU A 320 7.23 34.73 -6.36
C LEU A 320 7.92 33.96 -5.22
N THR A 321 9.25 33.99 -5.17
CA THR A 321 10.04 33.39 -4.09
C THR A 321 9.68 34.02 -2.73
N THR A 322 9.56 35.35 -2.67
CA THR A 322 9.18 36.06 -1.45
C THR A 322 7.78 35.68 -0.98
N TRP A 323 6.82 35.59 -1.91
CA TRP A 323 5.45 35.17 -1.58
C TRP A 323 5.41 33.71 -1.12
N THR A 324 6.12 32.82 -1.81
CA THR A 324 6.23 31.41 -1.44
C THR A 324 6.79 31.24 -0.03
N THR A 325 7.89 31.90 0.28
CA THR A 325 8.52 31.83 1.62
C THR A 325 7.58 32.32 2.71
N LYS A 326 6.92 33.48 2.50
CA LYS A 326 5.97 34.01 3.47
C LYS A 326 4.75 33.11 3.66
N MET A 327 4.24 32.52 2.59
CA MET A 327 3.12 31.59 2.67
C MET A 327 3.52 30.29 3.40
N HIS A 328 4.66 29.71 3.06
CA HIS A 328 5.16 28.53 3.74
C HIS A 328 5.35 28.76 5.23
N GLN A 329 5.99 29.89 5.62
CA GLN A 329 6.19 30.27 7.02
C GLN A 329 4.89 30.56 7.79
N TYR A 330 3.82 30.94 7.09
CA TYR A 330 2.52 31.14 7.72
C TYR A 330 1.90 29.85 8.20
N PHE A 331 2.07 28.74 7.43
CA PHE A 331 1.50 27.44 7.77
C PHE A 331 2.46 26.59 8.58
N VAL A 332 3.75 26.60 8.26
CA VAL A 332 4.75 25.71 8.83
C VAL A 332 5.75 26.49 9.67
N LYS A 333 5.79 26.22 10.96
CA LYS A 333 6.74 26.88 11.87
C LYS A 333 8.18 26.43 11.58
N PRO A 334 9.18 27.29 11.83
CA PRO A 334 10.59 26.91 11.67
C PRO A 334 10.93 25.63 12.44
N GLY A 335 11.54 24.67 11.75
CA GLY A 335 11.91 23.36 12.32
C GLY A 335 10.80 22.31 12.32
N GLN A 336 9.62 22.63 11.82
CA GLN A 336 8.52 21.68 11.59
C GLN A 336 8.34 21.44 10.08
N THR A 337 7.81 20.29 9.73
CA THR A 337 7.47 19.91 8.35
C THR A 337 5.98 19.61 8.18
N SER A 338 5.24 19.53 9.29
CA SER A 338 3.82 19.15 9.29
C SER A 338 2.99 19.95 10.27
N ILE A 339 1.68 19.96 10.03
CA ILE A 339 0.64 20.52 10.90
C ILE A 339 -0.23 19.36 11.36
N HIS A 340 -0.55 19.34 12.66
CA HIS A 340 -1.41 18.31 13.26
C HIS A 340 -2.77 18.90 13.62
N PHE A 341 -3.82 18.16 13.34
CA PHE A 341 -5.20 18.48 13.69
C PHE A 341 -5.79 17.33 14.49
N GLU A 342 -6.58 17.65 15.50
CA GLU A 342 -7.30 16.67 16.31
C GLU A 342 -8.76 17.12 16.48
N SER A 343 -9.68 16.17 16.41
CA SER A 343 -11.12 16.43 16.62
C SER A 343 -11.81 15.22 17.22
N SER A 344 -12.89 15.47 17.95
CA SER A 344 -13.79 14.43 18.45
C SER A 344 -14.72 13.88 17.37
N THR A 345 -14.94 14.61 16.27
CA THR A 345 -15.81 14.20 15.15
C THR A 345 -15.03 14.23 13.84
N PRO A 346 -15.34 13.30 12.90
CA PRO A 346 -14.69 13.27 11.60
C PRO A 346 -15.05 14.49 10.74
N GLU A 347 -16.25 15.05 10.88
CA GLU A 347 -16.75 16.20 10.14
C GLU A 347 -15.92 17.44 10.45
N ASN A 348 -15.74 17.77 11.74
CA ASN A 348 -14.92 18.89 12.17
C ASN A 348 -13.45 18.72 11.74
N LEU A 349 -12.92 17.47 11.83
CA LEU A 349 -11.57 17.21 11.36
C LEU A 349 -11.42 17.54 9.88
N ILE A 350 -12.40 17.15 9.05
CA ILE A 350 -12.39 17.40 7.61
C ILE A 350 -12.41 18.90 7.33
N GLU A 351 -13.27 19.64 7.99
CA GLU A 351 -13.32 21.09 7.85
C GLU A 351 -11.95 21.73 8.14
N MET A 352 -11.24 21.25 9.15
CA MET A 352 -9.94 21.77 9.54
C MET A 352 -8.84 21.53 8.50
N TYR A 353 -8.79 20.34 7.86
CA TYR A 353 -7.72 20.03 6.89
C TYR A 353 -8.14 20.15 5.41
N GLN A 354 -9.42 20.33 5.11
CA GLN A 354 -9.93 20.48 3.74
C GLN A 354 -9.22 21.57 2.92
N PRO A 355 -8.86 22.74 3.48
CA PRO A 355 -8.13 23.80 2.77
C PRO A 355 -6.76 23.35 2.23
N PHE A 356 -6.22 22.25 2.79
CA PHE A 356 -4.93 21.66 2.39
C PHE A 356 -5.08 20.54 1.35
N THR A 357 -6.31 20.20 0.97
CA THR A 357 -6.58 19.13 -0.02
C THR A 357 -7.10 19.66 -1.34
N LYS A 358 -7.85 20.75 -1.31
CA LYS A 358 -8.48 21.36 -2.47
C LYS A 358 -8.68 22.86 -2.25
N GLU A 359 -9.02 23.58 -3.31
CA GLU A 359 -9.51 24.94 -3.20
C GLU A 359 -10.86 24.97 -2.47
N VAL A 360 -10.95 25.80 -1.44
CA VAL A 360 -12.18 25.96 -0.64
C VAL A 360 -12.47 27.44 -0.50
N THR A 361 -13.69 27.84 -0.84
CA THR A 361 -14.21 29.17 -0.55
C THR A 361 -14.67 29.24 0.90
N ASN A 362 -14.33 30.32 1.61
CA ASN A 362 -14.68 30.56 3.02
C ASN A 362 -14.02 29.62 4.04
N ALA A 363 -12.83 29.10 3.74
CA ALA A 363 -12.04 28.34 4.71
C ALA A 363 -11.42 29.24 5.78
N SER A 364 -11.16 28.69 6.96
CA SER A 364 -10.43 29.38 8.03
C SER A 364 -9.26 28.51 8.53
N PHE A 365 -8.21 29.17 8.99
CA PHE A 365 -7.08 28.54 9.66
C PHE A 365 -6.69 29.38 10.88
N GLN A 366 -6.64 28.75 12.06
CA GLN A 366 -6.39 29.46 13.33
C GLN A 366 -7.33 30.68 13.53
N GLU A 367 -8.62 30.45 13.28
CA GLU A 367 -9.70 31.47 13.39
C GLU A 367 -9.61 32.65 12.41
N LYS A 368 -8.70 32.58 11.44
CA LYS A 368 -8.56 33.61 10.39
C LYS A 368 -9.07 33.09 9.06
N PRO A 369 -9.83 33.91 8.31
CA PRO A 369 -10.29 33.49 6.99
C PRO A 369 -9.09 33.31 6.04
N LEU A 370 -9.08 32.20 5.30
CA LEU A 370 -8.11 31.92 4.26
C LEU A 370 -8.59 32.47 2.93
N THR A 371 -7.79 33.34 2.33
CA THR A 371 -8.00 33.90 0.99
C THR A 371 -7.20 33.17 -0.08
N CYS A 372 -6.33 32.26 0.34
CA CYS A 372 -5.50 31.41 -0.52
C CYS A 372 -5.50 29.97 0.00
N SER A 373 -5.17 29.00 -0.85
CA SER A 373 -5.07 27.60 -0.43
C SER A 373 -3.65 27.07 -0.65
N PRO A 374 -3.03 26.48 0.38
CA PRO A 374 -1.66 25.96 0.30
C PRO A 374 -1.56 24.55 -0.32
N TRP A 375 -2.66 23.94 -0.78
CA TRP A 375 -2.67 22.56 -1.24
C TRP A 375 -1.56 22.19 -2.25
N PRO A 376 -1.08 23.07 -3.15
CA PRO A 376 0.02 22.74 -4.05
C PRO A 376 1.36 22.48 -3.33
N PHE A 377 1.53 23.01 -2.12
CA PHE A 377 2.72 22.82 -1.29
C PHE A 377 2.61 21.62 -0.35
N VAL A 378 1.44 20.97 -0.29
CA VAL A 378 1.22 19.79 0.52
C VAL A 378 1.82 18.57 -0.15
N ARG A 379 2.67 17.87 0.58
CA ARG A 379 3.32 16.64 0.14
C ARG A 379 2.40 15.43 0.34
N ILE A 380 1.81 15.32 1.53
CA ILE A 380 0.95 14.20 1.94
C ILE A 380 -0.04 14.67 3.01
N ASN A 381 -1.25 14.16 2.92
CA ASN A 381 -2.24 14.23 4.00
C ASN A 381 -2.41 12.84 4.60
N ARG A 382 -2.19 12.71 5.91
CA ARG A 382 -2.44 11.48 6.66
C ARG A 382 -3.64 11.68 7.55
N VAL A 383 -4.61 10.79 7.47
CA VAL A 383 -5.77 10.76 8.36
C VAL A 383 -5.68 9.50 9.22
N PHE A 384 -5.73 9.68 10.53
CA PHE A 384 -5.67 8.60 11.50
C PHE A 384 -7.08 8.30 12.00
N SER A 385 -7.47 7.04 11.94
CA SER A 385 -8.77 6.55 12.38
C SER A 385 -8.61 5.22 13.11
N LYS A 386 -9.47 4.97 14.08
CA LYS A 386 -9.53 3.69 14.81
C LYS A 386 -10.25 2.58 14.01
N SER A 387 -10.14 2.61 12.69
CA SER A 387 -10.71 1.55 11.85
C SER A 387 -9.99 0.22 12.11
N PRO A 388 -10.72 -0.90 12.24
CA PRO A 388 -10.14 -2.23 12.44
C PRO A 388 -9.07 -2.62 11.42
N ILE A 389 -9.25 -2.22 10.17
CA ILE A 389 -8.27 -2.47 9.08
C ILE A 389 -6.96 -1.73 9.33
N LEU A 390 -7.02 -0.46 9.73
CA LEU A 390 -5.82 0.37 9.94
C LEU A 390 -5.02 -0.08 11.17
N GLN A 391 -5.68 -0.65 12.18
CA GLN A 391 -5.01 -1.21 13.36
C GLN A 391 -4.07 -2.37 13.03
N GLN A 392 -4.20 -2.96 11.84
CA GLN A 392 -3.37 -4.09 11.39
C GLN A 392 -2.09 -3.67 10.65
N ASN A 393 -1.59 -2.48 10.91
CA ASN A 393 -0.41 -1.93 10.23
C ASN A 393 -0.60 -1.78 8.70
N VAL A 394 -1.81 -1.43 8.31
CA VAL A 394 -2.21 -1.17 6.92
C VAL A 394 -2.38 0.34 6.72
N ILE A 395 -1.82 0.85 5.64
CA ILE A 395 -2.07 2.22 5.16
C ILE A 395 -2.83 2.12 3.85
N ILE A 396 -4.00 2.76 3.78
CA ILE A 396 -4.78 2.83 2.55
C ILE A 396 -4.71 4.26 2.01
N SER A 397 -4.43 4.39 0.72
CA SER A 397 -4.21 5.68 0.08
C SER A 397 -5.16 5.89 -1.08
N ASP A 398 -5.89 7.01 -1.06
CA ASP A 398 -6.60 7.51 -2.24
C ASP A 398 -5.60 8.24 -3.14
N VAL A 399 -5.39 7.70 -4.33
CA VAL A 399 -4.41 8.23 -5.27
C VAL A 399 -5.15 8.88 -6.44
N PRO A 400 -4.82 10.15 -6.79
CA PRO A 400 -5.42 10.81 -7.94
C PRO A 400 -5.36 9.93 -9.19
N GLY A 401 -6.46 9.89 -9.94
CA GLY A 401 -6.53 9.11 -11.18
C GLY A 401 -5.54 9.60 -12.23
N SER A 402 -5.16 8.72 -13.16
CA SER A 402 -4.30 9.08 -14.32
C SER A 402 -4.96 10.14 -15.22
N SER A 403 -6.26 10.33 -15.12
CA SER A 403 -7.06 11.36 -15.80
C SER A 403 -7.08 12.71 -15.07
N ASP A 404 -6.39 12.87 -13.91
CA ASP A 404 -6.27 14.17 -13.26
C ASP A 404 -5.50 15.11 -14.19
N SER A 405 -6.09 16.26 -14.51
CA SER A 405 -5.48 17.27 -15.40
C SER A 405 -4.23 17.90 -14.76
N ASN A 406 -4.08 17.80 -13.44
CA ASN A 406 -2.95 18.36 -12.71
C ASN A 406 -1.70 17.48 -12.81
N TYR A 407 -0.72 17.90 -13.59
CA TYR A 407 0.54 17.19 -13.81
C TYR A 407 1.30 16.88 -12.51
N PHE A 408 1.35 17.82 -11.55
CA PHE A 408 2.06 17.62 -10.27
C PHE A 408 1.40 16.56 -9.41
N ARG A 409 0.06 16.53 -9.36
CA ARG A 409 -0.66 15.48 -8.66
C ARG A 409 -0.40 14.12 -9.26
N ARG A 410 -0.37 14.01 -10.59
CA ARG A 410 -0.07 12.75 -11.28
C ARG A 410 1.34 12.26 -11.00
N ASP A 411 2.36 13.11 -11.10
CA ASP A 411 3.75 12.73 -10.86
C ASP A 411 3.97 12.30 -9.40
N THR A 412 3.39 13.02 -8.45
CA THR A 412 3.41 12.63 -7.03
C THR A 412 2.69 11.31 -6.79
N ALA A 413 1.52 11.12 -7.42
CA ALA A 413 0.76 9.87 -7.34
C ALA A 413 1.56 8.69 -7.92
N ASP A 414 2.19 8.85 -9.07
CA ASP A 414 3.00 7.79 -9.70
C ASP A 414 4.21 7.39 -8.83
N ARG A 415 4.87 8.35 -8.18
CA ARG A 415 5.94 8.06 -7.21
C ARG A 415 5.43 7.34 -5.98
N TYR A 416 4.30 7.76 -5.44
CA TYR A 416 3.69 7.11 -4.28
C TYR A 416 3.26 5.68 -4.60
N LEU A 417 2.65 5.44 -5.75
CA LEU A 417 2.27 4.11 -6.22
C LEU A 417 3.45 3.13 -6.28
N GLN A 418 4.67 3.62 -6.54
CA GLN A 418 5.88 2.79 -6.49
C GLN A 418 6.22 2.30 -5.07
N SER A 419 5.77 2.99 -4.03
CA SER A 419 5.97 2.59 -2.64
C SER A 419 4.91 1.61 -2.14
N CYS A 420 3.76 1.47 -2.82
CA CYS A 420 2.66 0.61 -2.41
C CYS A 420 2.95 -0.85 -2.73
N GLN A 421 2.66 -1.75 -1.79
CA GLN A 421 2.79 -3.20 -1.98
C GLN A 421 1.60 -3.77 -2.75
N MET A 422 0.42 -3.18 -2.59
CA MET A 422 -0.84 -3.63 -3.16
C MET A 422 -1.54 -2.47 -3.87
N THR A 423 -2.26 -2.77 -4.94
CA THR A 423 -3.13 -1.81 -5.62
C THR A 423 -4.53 -2.39 -5.79
N ILE A 424 -5.53 -1.72 -5.24
CA ILE A 424 -6.94 -1.98 -5.52
C ILE A 424 -7.31 -1.14 -6.75
N VAL A 425 -7.60 -1.80 -7.85
CA VAL A 425 -8.02 -1.14 -9.09
C VAL A 425 -9.52 -1.17 -9.19
N VAL A 426 -10.14 0.00 -9.34
CA VAL A 426 -11.59 0.21 -9.20
C VAL A 426 -12.18 0.68 -10.50
N ALA A 427 -13.25 0.02 -10.97
CA ALA A 427 -14.10 0.47 -12.05
C ALA A 427 -15.58 0.25 -11.72
N LYS A 428 -16.47 0.87 -12.50
CA LYS A 428 -17.90 0.56 -12.43
C LYS A 428 -18.17 -0.79 -13.08
N ILE A 429 -19.05 -1.59 -12.49
CA ILE A 429 -19.29 -2.95 -12.94
C ILE A 429 -19.86 -3.04 -14.36
N ASP A 430 -20.59 -2.02 -14.79
CA ASP A 430 -21.17 -1.92 -16.14
C ASP A 430 -20.14 -1.78 -17.27
N ARG A 431 -18.90 -1.38 -16.94
CA ARG A 431 -17.84 -1.12 -17.94
C ARG A 431 -16.56 -1.91 -17.69
N ILE A 432 -16.46 -2.59 -16.55
CA ILE A 432 -15.22 -3.18 -16.05
C ILE A 432 -14.54 -4.12 -17.05
N THR A 433 -15.32 -4.88 -17.83
CA THR A 433 -14.80 -5.86 -18.81
C THR A 433 -14.19 -5.20 -20.05
N ASN A 434 -14.69 -4.01 -20.43
CA ASN A 434 -14.30 -3.32 -21.66
C ASN A 434 -13.55 -2.00 -21.42
N ASP A 435 -13.30 -1.62 -20.17
CA ASP A 435 -12.65 -0.36 -19.81
C ASP A 435 -11.13 -0.45 -19.99
N LEU A 436 -10.64 0.13 -21.09
CA LEU A 436 -9.20 0.15 -21.42
C LEU A 436 -8.37 0.87 -20.36
N SER A 437 -8.91 1.92 -19.72
CA SER A 437 -8.22 2.64 -18.65
C SER A 437 -8.06 1.77 -17.41
N PHE A 438 -9.06 0.97 -17.08
CA PHE A 438 -9.01 0.00 -16.01
C PHE A 438 -7.98 -1.12 -16.31
N ARG A 439 -8.00 -1.67 -17.52
CA ARG A 439 -7.02 -2.67 -17.97
C ARG A 439 -5.59 -2.14 -17.86
N GLN A 440 -5.32 -0.93 -18.35
CA GLN A 440 -4.01 -0.30 -18.26
C GLN A 440 -3.54 -0.15 -16.80
N LYS A 441 -4.45 0.22 -15.87
CA LYS A 441 -4.12 0.42 -14.45
C LYS A 441 -3.73 -0.89 -13.75
N TYR A 442 -4.46 -2.00 -13.98
CA TYR A 442 -4.08 -3.26 -13.35
C TYR A 442 -2.82 -3.87 -13.97
N VAL A 443 -2.61 -3.72 -15.26
CA VAL A 443 -1.34 -4.13 -15.91
C VAL A 443 -0.17 -3.33 -15.34
N ASP A 444 -0.31 -2.00 -15.19
CA ASP A 444 0.72 -1.15 -14.57
C ASP A 444 0.95 -1.52 -13.09
N ALA A 445 -0.10 -1.87 -12.35
CA ALA A 445 0.01 -2.33 -10.97
C ALA A 445 0.73 -3.69 -10.88
N PHE A 446 0.36 -4.66 -11.72
CA PHE A 446 1.03 -5.95 -11.81
C PHE A 446 2.51 -5.80 -12.16
N ARG A 447 2.86 -4.98 -13.14
CA ARG A 447 4.25 -4.73 -13.54
C ARG A 447 5.10 -4.15 -12.42
N ARG A 448 4.49 -3.39 -11.50
CA ARG A 448 5.21 -2.81 -10.34
C ARG A 448 5.60 -3.86 -9.30
N ARG A 449 4.78 -4.86 -9.04
CA ARG A 449 4.95 -5.77 -7.90
C ARG A 449 4.76 -7.25 -8.20
N ARG A 450 4.32 -7.59 -9.41
CA ARG A 450 4.06 -8.97 -9.87
C ARG A 450 2.82 -9.61 -9.22
N SER A 451 2.75 -10.93 -9.28
CA SER A 451 1.63 -11.73 -8.83
C SER A 451 1.20 -11.42 -7.39
N GLY A 452 -0.09 -11.46 -7.13
CA GLY A 452 -0.68 -11.23 -5.80
C GLY A 452 -0.65 -9.78 -5.31
N SER A 453 -0.28 -8.80 -6.16
CA SER A 453 -0.21 -7.39 -5.79
C SER A 453 -1.40 -6.55 -6.27
N VAL A 454 -2.36 -7.16 -6.93
CA VAL A 454 -3.50 -6.49 -7.54
C VAL A 454 -4.80 -7.08 -7.03
N ILE A 455 -5.72 -6.21 -6.61
CA ILE A 455 -7.12 -6.54 -6.33
C ILE A 455 -7.99 -5.79 -7.33
N LEU A 456 -8.88 -6.46 -8.01
CA LEU A 456 -9.81 -5.89 -8.97
C LEU A 456 -11.17 -5.70 -8.31
N VAL A 457 -11.73 -4.49 -8.40
CA VAL A 457 -13.01 -4.16 -7.74
C VAL A 457 -13.99 -3.54 -8.72
N GLY A 458 -15.09 -4.24 -8.96
CA GLY A 458 -16.27 -3.74 -9.65
C GLY A 458 -17.24 -3.08 -8.67
N THR A 459 -17.44 -1.76 -8.76
CA THR A 459 -18.37 -1.04 -7.87
C THR A 459 -19.76 -0.95 -8.45
N LYS A 460 -20.72 -0.56 -7.61
CA LYS A 460 -22.15 -0.41 -7.96
C LYS A 460 -22.80 -1.73 -8.41
N SER A 461 -22.44 -2.83 -7.74
CA SER A 461 -23.03 -4.14 -8.03
C SER A 461 -24.53 -4.26 -7.69
N ASP A 462 -25.12 -3.26 -7.06
CA ASP A 462 -26.56 -3.14 -6.82
C ASP A 462 -27.35 -2.67 -8.04
N ILE A 463 -26.69 -2.13 -9.08
CA ILE A 463 -27.34 -1.61 -10.29
C ILE A 463 -27.37 -2.71 -11.35
N LEU A 464 -28.57 -2.94 -11.91
CA LEU A 464 -28.80 -3.80 -13.06
C LEU A 464 -29.25 -2.93 -14.23
N ASN A 465 -28.68 -3.12 -15.41
CA ASN A 465 -29.08 -2.49 -16.65
C ASN A 465 -29.86 -3.51 -17.49
N ASP A 466 -31.02 -3.12 -18.01
CA ASP A 466 -31.91 -4.01 -18.77
C ASP A 466 -31.24 -4.61 -20.03
N GLU A 467 -30.32 -3.86 -20.65
CA GLU A 467 -29.54 -4.34 -21.81
C GLU A 467 -28.61 -5.51 -21.45
N ILE A 468 -28.01 -5.50 -20.26
CA ILE A 468 -27.11 -6.56 -19.79
C ILE A 468 -27.92 -7.80 -19.41
N ASN A 469 -29.11 -7.61 -18.84
CA ASN A 469 -29.98 -8.72 -18.43
C ASN A 469 -30.42 -9.62 -19.58
N SER A 470 -30.48 -9.10 -20.80
CA SER A 470 -30.90 -9.86 -21.99
C SER A 470 -29.80 -10.75 -22.59
N THR A 471 -28.54 -10.50 -22.25
CA THR A 471 -27.36 -11.19 -22.80
C THR A 471 -26.63 -12.07 -21.78
N LEU A 472 -27.10 -12.07 -20.52
CA LEU A 472 -26.46 -12.77 -19.40
C LEU A 472 -26.50 -14.28 -19.61
N LYS A 473 -25.35 -14.94 -19.57
CA LYS A 473 -25.25 -16.39 -19.55
C LYS A 473 -25.53 -16.90 -18.13
N MET A 474 -26.70 -17.46 -17.92
CA MET A 474 -27.10 -17.96 -16.61
C MET A 474 -26.85 -19.44 -16.48
N ASP A 475 -26.66 -19.91 -15.25
CA ASP A 475 -26.63 -21.32 -14.92
C ASP A 475 -28.05 -21.89 -15.00
N VAL A 476 -28.18 -23.17 -15.40
CA VAL A 476 -29.49 -23.85 -15.54
C VAL A 476 -30.33 -23.74 -14.26
N THR A 477 -29.70 -23.83 -13.08
CA THR A 477 -30.37 -23.69 -11.79
C THR A 477 -30.93 -22.28 -11.56
N ALA A 478 -30.26 -21.24 -12.03
CA ALA A 478 -30.71 -19.85 -11.93
C ALA A 478 -31.85 -19.56 -12.91
N GLU A 479 -31.79 -20.13 -14.13
CA GLU A 479 -32.89 -20.05 -15.11
C GLU A 479 -34.16 -20.68 -14.58
N ASP A 480 -34.07 -21.90 -13.96
CA ASP A 480 -35.21 -22.58 -13.33
C ASP A 480 -35.81 -21.77 -12.18
N GLN A 481 -34.97 -21.18 -11.31
CA GLN A 481 -35.45 -20.33 -10.23
C GLN A 481 -36.15 -19.08 -10.74
N LEU A 482 -35.62 -18.44 -11.76
CA LEU A 482 -36.25 -17.27 -12.39
C LEU A 482 -37.59 -17.63 -13.05
N ALA A 483 -37.70 -18.79 -13.68
CA ALA A 483 -38.94 -19.29 -14.25
C ALA A 483 -40.02 -19.53 -13.19
N VAL A 484 -39.64 -20.13 -12.04
CA VAL A 484 -40.54 -20.32 -10.88
C VAL A 484 -41.02 -18.97 -10.33
N ILE A 485 -40.11 -17.99 -10.16
CA ILE A 485 -40.48 -16.65 -9.68
C ILE A 485 -41.42 -15.96 -10.70
N ALA A 486 -41.13 -16.05 -11.99
CA ALA A 486 -41.98 -15.46 -13.02
C ALA A 486 -43.39 -16.04 -13.02
N ASN A 487 -43.53 -17.35 -12.82
CA ASN A 487 -44.84 -18.01 -12.71
C ASN A 487 -45.60 -17.54 -11.47
N LYS A 488 -44.94 -17.47 -10.28
CA LYS A 488 -45.54 -16.95 -9.05
C LYS A 488 -45.96 -15.48 -9.18
N VAL A 489 -45.16 -14.64 -9.82
CA VAL A 489 -45.51 -13.22 -10.07
C VAL A 489 -46.74 -13.11 -10.96
N THR A 490 -46.82 -13.92 -12.03
CA THR A 490 -47.97 -13.94 -12.95
C THR A 490 -49.25 -14.37 -12.24
N GLU A 491 -49.16 -15.35 -11.34
CA GLU A 491 -50.30 -15.81 -10.52
C GLU A 491 -50.77 -14.71 -9.55
N ILE A 492 -49.85 -14.10 -8.82
CA ILE A 492 -50.17 -12.99 -7.91
C ILE A 492 -50.77 -11.79 -8.69
N GLU A 493 -50.32 -11.48 -9.89
CA GLU A 493 -50.87 -10.43 -10.71
C GLU A 493 -52.30 -10.72 -11.14
N LYS A 494 -52.61 -11.98 -11.49
CA LYS A 494 -54.00 -12.40 -11.77
C LYS A 494 -54.88 -12.24 -10.53
N ASP A 495 -54.38 -12.63 -9.39
CA ASP A 495 -55.14 -12.49 -8.14
C ASP A 495 -55.39 -11.03 -7.77
N ILE A 496 -54.40 -10.15 -7.93
CA ILE A 496 -54.57 -8.72 -7.73
C ILE A 496 -55.62 -8.14 -8.71
N GLN A 497 -55.59 -8.54 -9.97
CA GLN A 497 -56.57 -8.14 -10.97
C GLN A 497 -57.99 -8.60 -10.59
N ASN A 498 -58.16 -9.83 -10.14
CA ASN A 498 -59.44 -10.39 -9.68
C ASN A 498 -59.95 -9.58 -8.48
N ILE A 499 -59.10 -9.29 -7.51
CA ILE A 499 -59.47 -8.45 -6.35
C ILE A 499 -59.87 -7.04 -6.80
N ASP A 500 -59.13 -6.41 -7.71
CA ASP A 500 -59.48 -5.09 -8.23
C ASP A 500 -60.83 -5.06 -8.98
N ASN A 501 -61.11 -6.11 -9.74
CA ASN A 501 -62.40 -6.25 -10.41
C ASN A 501 -63.55 -6.41 -9.38
N THR A 502 -63.35 -7.22 -8.33
CA THR A 502 -64.32 -7.40 -7.26
C THR A 502 -64.56 -6.09 -6.48
N ILE A 503 -63.46 -5.37 -6.17
CA ILE A 503 -63.60 -4.04 -5.51
C ILE A 503 -64.38 -3.04 -6.41
N ARG A 504 -64.18 -3.05 -7.73
CA ARG A 504 -64.94 -2.22 -8.65
C ARG A 504 -66.45 -2.61 -8.66
N HIS A 505 -66.77 -3.92 -8.72
CA HIS A 505 -68.14 -4.39 -8.63
C HIS A 505 -68.83 -3.97 -7.30
N ASN A 506 -68.15 -4.19 -6.20
CA ASN A 506 -68.65 -3.79 -4.85
C ASN A 506 -68.83 -2.25 -4.72
N MET A 507 -68.08 -1.45 -5.44
CA MET A 507 -68.26 0.00 -5.54
C MET A 507 -69.53 0.39 -6.36
N ILE A 508 -69.79 -0.35 -7.43
CA ILE A 508 -70.99 -0.16 -8.26
C ILE A 508 -72.24 -0.53 -7.45
N ASP A 509 -72.21 -1.64 -6.71
CA ASP A 509 -73.26 -2.19 -5.86
C ASP A 509 -73.44 -1.46 -4.51
N ARG A 510 -72.67 -0.37 -4.26
CA ARG A 510 -72.64 0.40 -2.99
C ARG A 510 -72.30 -0.42 -1.75
N ASN A 511 -71.76 -1.61 -1.90
CA ASN A 511 -71.30 -2.45 -0.78
C ASN A 511 -69.82 -2.19 -0.38
N THR A 512 -69.58 -1.02 0.20
CA THR A 512 -68.22 -0.56 0.50
C THR A 512 -67.56 -1.27 1.69
N THR A 513 -68.38 -1.89 2.61
CA THR A 513 -67.84 -2.61 3.77
C THR A 513 -67.13 -3.89 3.39
N ALA A 514 -67.51 -4.58 2.34
CA ALA A 514 -66.85 -5.78 1.80
C ALA A 514 -65.48 -5.50 1.17
N ASN A 515 -65.15 -4.24 0.96
CA ASN A 515 -63.87 -3.87 0.33
C ASN A 515 -62.70 -3.83 1.34
N LYS A 516 -62.94 -3.75 2.64
CA LYS A 516 -61.88 -3.67 3.66
C LYS A 516 -60.98 -4.90 3.66
N PRO A 517 -61.47 -6.14 3.72
CA PRO A 517 -60.67 -7.36 3.65
C PRO A 517 -59.97 -7.54 2.31
N LEU A 518 -60.64 -7.19 1.21
CA LEU A 518 -60.06 -7.26 -0.14
C LEU A 518 -58.88 -6.30 -0.31
N LYS A 519 -58.97 -5.09 0.22
CA LYS A 519 -57.84 -4.16 0.27
C LYS A 519 -56.70 -4.67 1.10
N LYS A 520 -56.97 -5.31 2.30
CA LYS A 520 -55.93 -5.93 3.13
C LYS A 520 -55.23 -7.08 2.37
N ARG A 521 -55.99 -7.95 1.70
CA ARG A 521 -55.44 -9.04 0.86
C ARG A 521 -54.63 -8.50 -0.33
N LYS A 522 -55.09 -7.50 -1.02
CA LYS A 522 -54.34 -6.84 -2.10
C LYS A 522 -53.02 -6.26 -1.61
N LYS A 523 -53.01 -5.59 -0.44
CA LYS A 523 -51.78 -5.07 0.17
C LYS A 523 -50.75 -6.20 0.43
N LYS A 524 -51.23 -7.34 1.00
CA LYS A 524 -50.41 -8.51 1.28
C LYS A 524 -49.82 -9.11 -0.02
N LEU A 525 -50.66 -9.28 -1.08
CA LEU A 525 -50.22 -9.77 -2.37
C LEU A 525 -49.21 -8.82 -3.08
N THR A 526 -49.43 -7.51 -2.96
CA THR A 526 -48.50 -6.51 -3.50
C THR A 526 -47.16 -6.57 -2.76
N SER A 527 -47.16 -6.74 -1.44
CA SER A 527 -45.93 -6.95 -0.68
C SER A 527 -45.19 -8.20 -1.17
N ARG A 528 -45.90 -9.33 -1.33
CA ARG A 528 -45.30 -10.59 -1.81
C ARG A 528 -44.72 -10.46 -3.24
N LYS A 529 -45.43 -9.73 -4.11
CA LYS A 529 -44.90 -9.42 -5.45
C LYS A 529 -43.61 -8.63 -5.38
N ASN A 530 -43.51 -7.64 -4.47
CA ASN A 530 -42.30 -6.85 -4.29
C ASN A 530 -41.15 -7.70 -3.74
N ASP A 531 -41.43 -8.65 -2.86
CA ASP A 531 -40.42 -9.56 -2.33
C ASP A 531 -39.86 -10.49 -3.42
N LEU A 532 -40.71 -11.04 -4.28
CA LEU A 532 -40.33 -11.83 -5.45
C LEU A 532 -39.53 -11.00 -6.46
N ALA A 533 -39.86 -9.72 -6.62
CA ALA A 533 -39.07 -8.84 -7.49
C ALA A 533 -37.66 -8.57 -6.91
N LYS A 534 -37.53 -8.48 -5.57
CA LYS A 534 -36.22 -8.42 -4.91
C LYS A 534 -35.45 -9.71 -5.12
N GLU A 535 -36.06 -10.87 -4.89
CA GLU A 535 -35.46 -12.18 -5.07
C GLU A 535 -34.96 -12.39 -6.53
N LYS A 536 -35.79 -12.02 -7.51
CA LYS A 536 -35.39 -11.99 -8.93
C LYS A 536 -34.16 -11.12 -9.16
N LYS A 537 -34.13 -9.92 -8.59
CA LYS A 537 -33.02 -8.99 -8.71
C LYS A 537 -31.75 -9.55 -8.10
N ASP A 538 -31.85 -10.21 -6.95
CA ASP A 538 -30.71 -10.81 -6.26
C ASP A 538 -30.06 -11.93 -7.09
N ILE A 539 -30.86 -12.81 -7.69
CA ILE A 539 -30.38 -13.87 -8.58
C ILE A 539 -29.65 -13.26 -9.78
N LEU A 540 -30.21 -12.27 -10.44
CA LEU A 540 -29.59 -11.62 -11.58
C LEU A 540 -28.27 -10.92 -11.22
N ILE A 541 -28.18 -10.30 -10.05
CA ILE A 541 -26.95 -9.68 -9.54
C ILE A 541 -25.87 -10.75 -9.33
N VAL A 542 -26.23 -11.88 -8.70
CA VAL A 542 -25.29 -12.96 -8.43
C VAL A 542 -24.73 -13.54 -9.73
N GLU A 543 -25.58 -13.86 -10.69
CA GLU A 543 -25.18 -14.43 -11.98
C GLU A 543 -24.31 -13.45 -12.79
N ARG A 544 -24.71 -12.18 -12.87
CA ARG A 544 -23.88 -11.16 -13.50
C ARG A 544 -22.50 -11.02 -12.83
N ASN A 545 -22.44 -11.02 -11.48
CA ASN A 545 -21.19 -10.94 -10.77
C ASN A 545 -20.28 -12.13 -11.05
N LYS A 546 -20.84 -13.35 -11.20
CA LYS A 546 -20.09 -14.52 -11.61
C LYS A 546 -19.50 -14.36 -13.01
N GLU A 547 -20.33 -13.96 -13.99
CA GLU A 547 -19.88 -13.73 -15.38
C GLU A 547 -18.78 -12.67 -15.45
N VAL A 548 -18.96 -11.54 -14.77
CA VAL A 548 -17.95 -10.47 -14.69
C VAL A 548 -16.66 -10.99 -14.06
N THR A 549 -16.75 -11.80 -13.00
CA THR A 549 -15.55 -12.36 -12.34
C THR A 549 -14.78 -13.28 -13.27
N VAL A 550 -15.46 -14.16 -14.02
CA VAL A 550 -14.83 -15.04 -15.00
C VAL A 550 -14.16 -14.22 -16.12
N ALA A 551 -14.89 -13.30 -16.75
CA ALA A 551 -14.36 -12.47 -17.82
C ALA A 551 -13.16 -11.63 -17.37
N MET A 552 -13.21 -11.09 -16.14
CA MET A 552 -12.10 -10.32 -15.58
C MET A 552 -10.88 -11.19 -15.28
N SER A 553 -11.09 -12.43 -14.82
CA SER A 553 -10.00 -13.38 -14.57
C SER A 553 -9.28 -13.76 -15.87
N GLU A 554 -10.04 -13.98 -16.95
CA GLU A 554 -9.51 -14.26 -18.29
C GLU A 554 -8.73 -13.06 -18.84
N ASN A 555 -9.33 -11.87 -18.83
CA ASN A 555 -8.67 -10.64 -19.27
C ASN A 555 -7.36 -10.37 -18.48
N TYR A 556 -7.39 -10.55 -17.15
CA TYR A 556 -6.20 -10.37 -16.31
C TYR A 556 -5.09 -11.34 -16.70
N ARG A 557 -5.41 -12.62 -16.91
CA ARG A 557 -4.44 -13.63 -17.35
C ARG A 557 -3.87 -13.31 -18.74
N GLU A 558 -4.71 -12.94 -19.69
CA GLU A 558 -4.26 -12.57 -21.05
C GLU A 558 -3.34 -11.36 -21.03
N ASP A 559 -3.68 -10.32 -20.26
CA ASP A 559 -2.93 -9.05 -20.26
C ASP A 559 -1.62 -9.13 -19.46
N THR A 560 -1.58 -9.96 -18.41
CA THR A 560 -0.44 -10.02 -17.48
C THR A 560 0.42 -11.26 -17.67
N GLY A 561 -0.14 -12.32 -18.25
CA GLY A 561 0.48 -13.63 -18.31
C GLY A 561 0.69 -14.26 -16.92
N ASP A 562 -0.10 -13.85 -15.92
CA ASP A 562 -0.05 -14.38 -14.56
C ASP A 562 -1.00 -15.56 -14.44
N ASP A 563 -0.46 -16.73 -14.06
CA ASP A 563 -1.27 -17.94 -13.84
C ASP A 563 -1.97 -17.93 -12.47
N ALA A 564 -1.61 -17.01 -11.59
CA ALA A 564 -2.28 -16.85 -10.30
C ALA A 564 -3.68 -16.26 -10.47
N ILE A 565 -4.61 -16.78 -9.67
CA ILE A 565 -6.00 -16.29 -9.68
C ILE A 565 -6.01 -14.86 -9.12
N ALA A 566 -6.48 -13.91 -9.92
CA ALA A 566 -6.67 -12.53 -9.47
C ALA A 566 -7.76 -12.46 -8.39
N ALA A 567 -7.54 -11.64 -7.36
CA ALA A 567 -8.58 -11.32 -6.38
C ALA A 567 -9.57 -10.33 -6.98
N ILE A 568 -10.81 -10.76 -7.22
CA ILE A 568 -11.86 -9.96 -7.89
C ILE A 568 -13.07 -9.86 -6.98
N TYR A 569 -13.58 -8.64 -6.78
CA TYR A 569 -14.74 -8.35 -5.94
C TYR A 569 -15.74 -7.46 -6.67
N CYS A 570 -17.02 -7.85 -6.67
CA CYS A 570 -18.12 -7.06 -7.20
C CYS A 570 -18.89 -6.43 -6.04
N VAL A 571 -18.56 -5.18 -5.67
CA VAL A 571 -19.01 -4.57 -4.41
C VAL A 571 -20.16 -3.58 -4.59
N SER A 572 -21.05 -3.53 -3.60
CA SER A 572 -22.00 -2.45 -3.43
C SER A 572 -21.70 -1.64 -2.17
N ASN A 573 -21.02 -0.51 -2.35
CA ASN A 573 -20.74 0.43 -1.26
C ASN A 573 -22.02 1.03 -0.69
N LEU A 574 -23.01 1.32 -1.54
CA LEU A 574 -24.27 1.95 -1.12
C LEU A 574 -25.07 1.04 -0.17
N MET A 575 -25.23 -0.24 -0.53
CA MET A 575 -25.98 -1.19 0.29
C MET A 575 -25.25 -1.49 1.59
N TYR A 576 -23.93 -1.62 1.55
CA TYR A 576 -23.11 -1.77 2.75
C TYR A 576 -23.26 -0.58 3.72
N MET A 577 -23.22 0.65 3.19
CA MET A 577 -23.40 1.85 4.01
C MET A 577 -24.80 1.94 4.64
N ARG A 578 -25.84 1.36 4.03
CA ARG A 578 -27.17 1.24 4.66
C ARG A 578 -27.14 0.29 5.86
N HIS A 579 -26.47 -0.86 5.74
CA HIS A 579 -26.28 -1.77 6.87
C HIS A 579 -25.49 -1.11 8.01
N LEU A 580 -24.46 -0.33 7.72
CA LEU A 580 -23.71 0.41 8.74
C LEU A 580 -24.53 1.44 9.50
N ARG A 581 -25.52 2.06 8.85
CA ARG A 581 -26.40 3.06 9.48
C ARG A 581 -27.53 2.43 10.29
N GLY A 582 -27.83 1.17 10.03
CA GLY A 582 -29.11 0.60 10.39
C GLY A 582 -30.25 1.15 9.52
N TYR A 583 -31.37 0.50 9.50
CA TYR A 583 -32.51 0.87 8.66
C TYR A 583 -33.84 0.50 9.29
N ASP A 584 -34.85 1.23 8.89
CA ASP A 584 -36.24 0.97 9.25
C ASP A 584 -36.86 0.04 8.19
N LYS A 585 -37.39 -1.11 8.62
CA LYS A 585 -38.04 -2.08 7.71
C LYS A 585 -39.28 -1.52 7.02
N THR A 586 -39.91 -0.50 7.63
CA THR A 586 -41.09 0.16 7.08
C THR A 586 -40.79 1.19 6.00
N ASP A 587 -39.54 1.70 5.92
CA ASP A 587 -39.12 2.65 4.89
C ASP A 587 -38.44 1.94 3.73
N PRO A 588 -39.09 1.75 2.59
CA PRO A 588 -38.53 1.06 1.41
C PRO A 588 -37.27 1.72 0.84
N LEU A 589 -37.06 3.00 1.13
CA LEU A 589 -35.87 3.74 0.65
C LEU A 589 -34.64 3.47 1.52
N SER A 590 -34.83 3.18 2.80
CA SER A 590 -33.73 2.90 3.74
C SER A 590 -33.29 1.43 3.70
N VAL A 591 -34.21 0.49 3.41
CA VAL A 591 -33.94 -0.96 3.40
C VAL A 591 -32.90 -1.31 2.33
N PRO A 592 -31.79 -1.99 2.70
CA PRO A 592 -30.85 -2.50 1.70
C PRO A 592 -31.49 -3.61 0.86
N THR A 593 -31.25 -3.59 -0.44
CA THR A 593 -31.75 -4.63 -1.36
C THR A 593 -30.84 -5.83 -1.45
N MET A 594 -29.66 -5.78 -0.86
CA MET A 594 -28.66 -6.86 -0.81
C MET A 594 -28.37 -7.19 0.66
N THR A 595 -28.09 -8.45 0.94
CA THR A 595 -27.58 -8.85 2.26
C THR A 595 -26.16 -8.30 2.46
N LEU A 596 -25.70 -8.27 3.72
CA LEU A 596 -24.37 -7.82 4.07
C LEU A 596 -23.28 -8.56 3.25
N ASP A 597 -23.37 -9.89 3.16
CA ASP A 597 -22.42 -10.72 2.44
C ASP A 597 -22.46 -10.50 0.91
N GLN A 598 -23.66 -10.31 0.36
CA GLN A 598 -23.84 -10.00 -1.06
C GLN A 598 -23.19 -8.68 -1.47
N THR A 599 -22.98 -7.73 -0.53
CA THR A 599 -22.24 -6.49 -0.80
C THR A 599 -20.77 -6.74 -1.11
N GLN A 600 -20.23 -7.90 -0.78
CA GLN A 600 -18.82 -8.32 -0.88
C GLN A 600 -17.80 -7.39 -0.17
N ILE A 601 -18.24 -6.37 0.55
CA ILE A 601 -17.35 -5.52 1.35
C ILE A 601 -16.74 -6.31 2.51
N PRO A 602 -17.49 -7.13 3.30
CA PRO A 602 -16.87 -7.97 4.33
C PRO A 602 -15.82 -8.94 3.78
N ALA A 603 -16.07 -9.53 2.62
CA ALA A 603 -15.10 -10.42 1.96
C ALA A 603 -13.82 -9.67 1.54
N LEU A 604 -13.94 -8.46 0.98
CA LEU A 604 -12.82 -7.60 0.65
C LEU A 604 -12.05 -7.17 1.90
N CYS A 605 -12.72 -6.79 2.98
CA CYS A 605 -12.10 -6.51 4.28
C CYS A 605 -11.32 -7.71 4.80
N SER A 606 -11.91 -8.91 4.74
CA SER A 606 -11.25 -10.15 5.14
C SER A 606 -9.97 -10.40 4.33
N HIS A 607 -9.98 -10.16 3.02
CA HIS A 607 -8.78 -10.22 2.19
C HIS A 607 -7.72 -9.22 2.67
N VAL A 608 -8.09 -7.97 2.92
CA VAL A 608 -7.15 -6.94 3.40
C VAL A 608 -6.53 -7.36 4.74
N TYR A 609 -7.30 -7.97 5.64
CA TYR A 609 -6.79 -8.52 6.89
C TYR A 609 -5.72 -9.61 6.69
N THR A 610 -5.76 -10.37 5.59
CA THR A 610 -4.74 -11.40 5.31
C THR A 610 -3.39 -10.82 4.94
N LEU A 611 -3.35 -9.61 4.38
CA LEU A 611 -2.13 -9.04 3.78
C LEU A 611 -1.04 -8.73 4.80
N SER A 612 -1.40 -8.29 6.01
CA SER A 612 -0.44 -7.94 7.07
C SER A 612 -0.04 -9.13 7.95
N SER A 613 -0.82 -10.22 7.93
CA SER A 613 -0.67 -11.32 8.89
C SER A 613 0.68 -12.05 8.78
N ARG A 614 1.11 -12.40 7.56
CA ARG A 614 2.37 -13.15 7.36
C ARG A 614 3.59 -12.39 7.87
N GLY A 615 3.69 -11.09 7.53
CA GLY A 615 4.81 -10.26 7.93
C GLY A 615 4.87 -10.11 9.45
N ARG A 616 3.76 -9.75 10.07
CA ARG A 616 3.70 -9.55 11.54
C ARG A 616 3.96 -10.83 12.32
N THR A 617 3.41 -11.96 11.88
CA THR A 617 3.66 -13.26 12.52
C THR A 617 5.13 -13.66 12.42
N SER A 618 5.76 -13.45 11.26
CA SER A 618 7.19 -13.69 11.07
C SER A 618 8.07 -12.77 11.93
N ASP A 619 7.69 -11.50 12.06
CA ASP A 619 8.45 -10.55 12.89
C ASP A 619 8.32 -10.87 14.39
N LEU A 620 7.12 -11.25 14.86
CA LEU A 620 6.92 -11.70 16.23
C LEU A 620 7.67 -13.00 16.52
N ASP A 621 7.61 -13.98 15.63
CA ASP A 621 8.37 -15.21 15.74
C ASP A 621 9.87 -14.97 15.84
N HIS A 622 10.40 -14.12 14.96
CA HIS A 622 11.80 -13.71 15.02
C HIS A 622 12.14 -12.96 16.32
N PHE A 623 11.27 -12.09 16.79
CA PHE A 623 11.48 -11.37 18.04
C PHE A 623 11.59 -12.33 19.23
N VAL A 624 10.68 -13.27 19.35
CA VAL A 624 10.64 -14.25 20.45
C VAL A 624 11.76 -15.27 20.36
N ARG A 625 12.04 -15.82 19.18
CA ARG A 625 13.02 -16.91 18.99
C ARG A 625 14.45 -16.43 18.79
N VAL A 626 14.64 -15.21 18.32
CA VAL A 626 15.96 -14.69 17.94
C VAL A 626 16.32 -13.42 18.70
N THR A 627 15.49 -12.37 18.63
CA THR A 627 15.88 -11.07 19.20
C THR A 627 16.00 -11.13 20.72
N VAL A 628 14.99 -11.65 21.42
CA VAL A 628 15.00 -11.73 22.88
C VAL A 628 16.10 -12.66 23.38
N PRO A 629 16.29 -13.91 22.88
CA PRO A 629 17.42 -14.74 23.24
C PRO A 629 18.79 -14.12 22.94
N THR A 630 18.93 -13.46 21.77
CA THR A 630 20.21 -12.80 21.39
C THR A 630 20.58 -11.66 22.33
N LEU A 631 19.59 -10.91 22.84
CA LEU A 631 19.83 -9.89 23.88
C LEU A 631 20.41 -10.49 25.16
N LEU A 632 20.18 -11.77 25.35
CA LEU A 632 20.65 -12.53 26.52
C LEU A 632 22.02 -13.22 26.27
N ASN A 633 22.60 -13.21 25.05
CA ASN A 633 23.87 -13.87 24.65
C ASN A 633 24.57 -13.18 23.45
N ILE A 634 25.92 -12.97 23.44
CA ILE A 634 26.63 -12.22 22.36
C ILE A 634 28.07 -12.70 22.00
N VAL A 635 28.56 -12.77 20.72
CA VAL A 635 29.89 -13.24 20.18
C VAL A 635 30.40 -12.77 18.78
N GLN A 636 31.68 -12.97 18.32
CA GLN A 636 32.51 -12.27 17.30
C GLN A 636 32.82 -12.96 15.93
N MET A 637 33.07 -12.23 14.77
CA MET A 637 33.56 -12.79 13.48
C MET A 637 34.14 -11.84 12.39
N SER A 638 35.12 -12.31 11.52
CA SER A 638 35.91 -11.48 10.61
C SER A 638 35.90 -11.75 9.06
N ASP A 639 35.30 -12.84 8.54
CA ASP A 639 35.49 -13.26 7.12
C ASP A 639 34.34 -12.95 6.11
N ILE A 640 33.30 -12.23 6.52
CA ILE A 640 32.07 -12.02 5.76
C ILE A 640 32.26 -11.09 4.55
N ASP A 641 33.15 -10.11 4.62
CA ASP A 641 33.43 -9.15 3.53
C ASP A 641 33.86 -9.82 2.22
N THR A 642 34.64 -10.90 2.33
CA THR A 642 35.11 -11.65 1.16
C THR A 642 34.01 -12.47 0.50
N CYS A 643 33.07 -12.98 1.30
CA CYS A 643 31.89 -13.71 0.83
C CYS A 643 30.94 -12.79 0.05
N ILE A 644 30.58 -11.64 0.61
CA ILE A 644 29.66 -10.68 -0.05
C ILE A 644 30.23 -10.23 -1.40
N LYS A 645 31.55 -9.99 -1.47
CA LYS A 645 32.20 -9.64 -2.74
C LYS A 645 32.11 -10.77 -3.76
N ARG A 646 32.31 -12.04 -3.36
CA ARG A 646 32.16 -13.21 -4.25
C ARG A 646 30.74 -13.37 -4.78
N LEU A 647 29.75 -13.23 -3.93
CA LEU A 647 28.32 -13.30 -4.30
C LEU A 647 27.93 -12.20 -5.28
N ALA A 648 28.36 -10.97 -5.02
CA ALA A 648 28.11 -9.86 -5.93
C ALA A 648 28.75 -10.07 -7.32
N ILE A 649 29.98 -10.64 -7.37
CA ILE A 649 30.67 -10.97 -8.63
C ILE A 649 29.95 -12.11 -9.35
N LYS A 650 29.45 -13.13 -8.63
CA LYS A 650 28.77 -14.29 -9.21
C LYS A 650 27.44 -13.88 -9.85
N PHE A 651 26.62 -13.15 -9.15
CA PHE A 651 25.36 -12.62 -9.66
C PHE A 651 25.58 -11.70 -10.87
N ASN A 652 26.58 -10.81 -10.80
CA ASN A 652 26.89 -9.87 -11.86
C ASN A 652 27.38 -10.56 -13.16
N LYS A 653 28.16 -11.65 -13.04
CA LYS A 653 28.68 -12.37 -14.20
C LYS A 653 27.66 -13.24 -14.91
N THR A 654 26.76 -13.87 -14.19
CA THR A 654 25.84 -14.87 -14.75
C THR A 654 24.49 -14.23 -15.12
N ASP A 655 23.83 -13.58 -14.16
CA ASP A 655 22.43 -13.14 -14.34
C ASP A 655 22.31 -11.82 -15.08
N ILE A 656 23.19 -10.85 -14.82
CA ILE A 656 23.20 -9.58 -15.57
C ILE A 656 23.68 -9.79 -17.00
N LYS A 657 24.65 -10.68 -17.20
CA LYS A 657 25.06 -11.05 -18.54
C LYS A 657 23.91 -11.71 -19.29
N LEU A 658 23.21 -12.64 -18.66
CA LEU A 658 22.04 -13.29 -19.25
C LEU A 658 20.95 -12.27 -19.61
N LEU A 659 20.62 -11.34 -18.70
CA LEU A 659 19.68 -10.25 -18.96
C LEU A 659 20.12 -9.41 -20.16
N HIS A 660 21.37 -8.98 -20.15
CA HIS A 660 21.93 -8.20 -21.26
C HIS A 660 21.82 -8.95 -22.57
N ASP A 661 22.21 -10.23 -22.59
CA ASP A 661 22.23 -11.04 -23.79
C ASP A 661 20.80 -11.31 -24.32
N GLN A 662 19.82 -11.52 -23.42
CA GLN A 662 18.41 -11.65 -23.80
C GLN A 662 17.81 -10.35 -24.35
N LEU A 663 18.14 -9.19 -23.76
CA LEU A 663 17.69 -7.91 -24.26
C LEU A 663 18.42 -7.46 -25.53
N ALA A 664 19.65 -7.92 -25.74
CA ALA A 664 20.47 -7.69 -26.94
C ALA A 664 20.31 -8.80 -28.00
N ASP A 665 19.33 -9.68 -27.84
CA ASP A 665 19.09 -10.80 -28.78
C ASP A 665 18.87 -10.26 -30.21
N PRO A 666 19.66 -10.71 -31.20
CA PRO A 666 19.48 -10.31 -32.60
C PRO A 666 18.09 -10.60 -33.16
N ALA A 667 17.41 -11.66 -32.66
CA ALA A 667 16.06 -11.97 -33.10
C ALA A 667 15.05 -10.94 -32.58
N LEU A 668 15.21 -10.49 -31.33
CA LEU A 668 14.40 -9.42 -30.74
C LEU A 668 14.66 -8.06 -31.44
N GLN A 669 15.93 -7.75 -31.73
CA GLN A 669 16.28 -6.58 -32.51
C GLN A 669 15.66 -6.60 -33.91
N THR A 670 15.75 -7.74 -34.63
CA THR A 670 15.16 -7.92 -35.95
C THR A 670 13.63 -7.73 -35.91
N ARG A 671 12.96 -8.22 -34.86
CA ARG A 671 11.53 -8.01 -34.65
C ARG A 671 11.21 -6.52 -34.43
N PHE A 672 11.96 -5.84 -33.55
CA PHE A 672 11.84 -4.39 -33.35
C PHE A 672 12.01 -3.64 -34.67
N ASP A 673 13.08 -3.92 -35.40
CA ASP A 673 13.39 -3.25 -36.66
C ASP A 673 12.28 -3.42 -37.70
N LYS A 674 11.72 -4.62 -37.83
CA LYS A 674 10.61 -4.90 -38.74
C LYS A 674 9.36 -4.09 -38.38
N GLU A 675 8.96 -4.07 -37.13
CA GLU A 675 7.76 -3.34 -36.70
C GLU A 675 8.02 -1.82 -36.71
N ALA A 676 9.21 -1.37 -36.32
CA ALA A 676 9.59 0.03 -36.42
C ALA A 676 9.55 0.54 -37.87
N MET A 677 10.06 -0.25 -38.81
CA MET A 677 9.99 0.10 -40.23
C MET A 677 8.57 0.15 -40.74
N LYS A 678 7.69 -0.77 -40.30
CA LYS A 678 6.28 -0.75 -40.65
C LYS A 678 5.61 0.53 -40.14
N LYS A 679 5.84 0.91 -38.89
CA LYS A 679 5.31 2.15 -38.29
C LYS A 679 5.85 3.41 -38.99
N LEU A 680 7.13 3.43 -39.29
CA LEU A 680 7.75 4.53 -40.05
C LEU A 680 7.10 4.67 -41.43
N LEU A 681 6.78 3.58 -42.14
CA LEU A 681 6.05 3.62 -43.41
C LEU A 681 4.62 4.19 -43.25
N GLU A 682 3.90 3.78 -42.21
CA GLU A 682 2.56 4.35 -41.90
C GLU A 682 2.62 5.87 -41.68
N TRP A 683 3.71 6.40 -41.11
CA TRP A 683 3.86 7.85 -40.86
C TRP A 683 4.39 8.64 -42.06
N GLU A 684 4.80 7.96 -43.12
CA GLU A 684 5.23 8.64 -44.38
C GLU A 684 4.08 9.46 -44.98
N ASP A 685 2.83 9.06 -44.78
CA ASP A 685 1.65 9.78 -45.30
C ASP A 685 1.21 10.95 -44.41
N MET A 686 1.78 11.13 -43.21
CA MET A 686 1.47 12.26 -42.34
C MET A 686 1.77 13.59 -43.03
N ASN A 687 0.97 14.62 -42.73
CA ASN A 687 1.33 15.97 -43.19
C ASN A 687 2.63 16.49 -42.55
N ALA A 688 3.32 17.40 -43.22
CA ALA A 688 4.63 17.89 -42.82
C ALA A 688 4.61 18.61 -41.44
N ALA A 689 3.54 19.27 -41.09
CA ALA A 689 3.37 19.97 -39.82
C ALA A 689 3.20 18.98 -38.66
N SER A 690 2.29 18.00 -38.80
CA SER A 690 2.08 16.95 -37.79
C SER A 690 3.33 16.10 -37.57
N HIS A 691 4.02 15.71 -38.62
CA HIS A 691 5.30 14.99 -38.55
C HIS A 691 6.38 15.80 -37.81
N ARG A 692 6.49 17.10 -38.10
CA ARG A 692 7.43 17.99 -37.39
C ARG A 692 7.05 18.14 -35.93
N ALA A 693 5.76 18.27 -35.61
CA ALA A 693 5.26 18.39 -34.25
C ALA A 693 5.51 17.11 -33.45
N ALA A 694 5.30 15.92 -34.02
CA ALA A 694 5.61 14.65 -33.41
C ALA A 694 7.10 14.52 -33.07
N CYS A 695 8.00 14.83 -33.96
CA CYS A 695 9.43 14.83 -33.69
C CYS A 695 9.82 15.83 -32.58
N ARG A 696 9.30 17.07 -32.66
CA ARG A 696 9.58 18.12 -31.66
C ARG A 696 9.07 17.76 -30.27
N LYS A 697 7.95 17.02 -30.20
CA LYS A 697 7.34 16.54 -28.96
C LYS A 697 7.79 15.12 -28.55
N LYS A 698 8.96 14.73 -29.07
CA LYS A 698 9.60 13.46 -28.70
C LYS A 698 8.71 12.23 -28.87
N GLY A 699 7.95 12.21 -29.97
CA GLY A 699 7.09 11.11 -30.38
C GLY A 699 5.64 11.20 -29.86
N ILE A 700 5.32 12.07 -28.93
CA ILE A 700 3.97 12.19 -28.35
C ILE A 700 3.25 13.39 -28.98
N TYR A 701 2.19 13.15 -29.75
CA TYR A 701 1.45 14.18 -30.46
C TYR A 701 -0.05 13.89 -30.53
N VAL A 702 -0.87 14.89 -30.24
CA VAL A 702 -2.32 14.82 -30.42
C VAL A 702 -2.73 15.67 -31.60
N GLN A 703 -3.39 15.05 -32.57
CA GLN A 703 -3.93 15.76 -33.74
C GLN A 703 -5.31 16.35 -33.44
N LYS A 704 -5.36 17.65 -33.13
CA LYS A 704 -6.59 18.36 -32.69
C LYS A 704 -7.82 18.18 -33.57
N LYS A 705 -7.64 18.21 -34.93
CA LYS A 705 -8.77 18.10 -35.86
C LYS A 705 -9.42 16.73 -35.98
N LYS A 706 -8.69 15.65 -35.59
CA LYS A 706 -9.17 14.27 -35.71
C LYS A 706 -9.29 13.58 -34.36
N CYS A 707 -8.94 14.25 -33.25
CA CYS A 707 -8.89 13.68 -31.89
C CYS A 707 -8.05 12.39 -31.78
N ILE A 708 -7.02 12.24 -32.64
CA ILE A 708 -6.16 11.06 -32.64
C ILE A 708 -4.92 11.40 -31.83
N ALA A 709 -4.77 10.72 -30.70
CA ALA A 709 -3.53 10.72 -29.93
C ALA A 709 -2.52 9.76 -30.57
N MET A 710 -1.30 10.22 -30.75
CA MET A 710 -0.20 9.43 -31.30
C MET A 710 0.92 9.38 -30.27
N ASP A 711 1.36 8.19 -29.93
CA ASP A 711 2.58 7.96 -29.14
C ASP A 711 3.50 7.02 -29.93
N TRP A 712 4.46 7.60 -30.66
CA TRP A 712 5.39 6.84 -31.47
C TRP A 712 6.29 5.93 -30.63
N ASN A 713 6.62 6.33 -29.40
CA ASN A 713 7.42 5.50 -28.52
C ASN A 713 6.63 4.25 -28.10
N GLU A 714 5.32 4.41 -27.80
CA GLU A 714 4.42 3.29 -27.53
C GLU A 714 4.27 2.37 -28.75
N ASP A 715 4.02 2.95 -29.92
CA ASP A 715 3.88 2.19 -31.19
C ASP A 715 5.12 1.35 -31.50
N PHE A 716 6.32 1.84 -31.22
CA PHE A 716 7.57 1.12 -31.41
C PHE A 716 7.77 0.00 -30.40
N MET A 717 7.46 0.25 -29.15
CA MET A 717 7.77 -0.67 -28.04
C MET A 717 6.69 -1.73 -27.81
N TRP A 718 5.46 -1.46 -28.21
CA TRP A 718 4.35 -2.40 -28.01
C TRP A 718 4.66 -3.83 -28.47
N PRO A 719 5.19 -4.06 -29.69
CA PRO A 719 5.39 -5.42 -30.20
C PRO A 719 6.51 -6.22 -29.51
N VAL A 720 7.45 -5.53 -28.84
CA VAL A 720 8.64 -6.14 -28.21
C VAL A 720 8.51 -6.21 -26.68
N ARG A 721 7.60 -5.44 -26.09
CA ARG A 721 7.40 -5.36 -24.64
C ARG A 721 7.18 -6.72 -23.97
N PRO A 722 6.34 -7.63 -24.48
CA PRO A 722 6.15 -8.95 -23.87
C PRO A 722 7.43 -9.77 -23.73
N TYR A 723 8.35 -9.64 -24.67
CA TYR A 723 9.65 -10.34 -24.63
C TYR A 723 10.59 -9.76 -23.58
N ILE A 724 10.56 -8.43 -23.39
CA ILE A 724 11.26 -7.75 -22.30
C ILE A 724 10.68 -8.21 -20.96
N ASP A 725 9.34 -8.30 -20.83
CA ASP A 725 8.67 -8.80 -19.64
C ASP A 725 9.14 -10.23 -19.28
N VAL A 726 9.27 -11.12 -20.27
CA VAL A 726 9.74 -12.50 -20.08
C VAL A 726 11.20 -12.53 -19.61
N ALA A 727 12.10 -11.74 -20.24
CA ALA A 727 13.51 -11.66 -19.84
C ALA A 727 13.69 -11.22 -18.38
N PHE A 728 12.92 -10.24 -17.94
CA PHE A 728 12.96 -9.79 -16.55
C PHE A 728 12.28 -10.73 -15.55
N ARG A 729 11.29 -11.53 -15.98
CA ARG A 729 10.59 -12.48 -15.10
C ARG A 729 11.57 -13.50 -14.51
N ALA A 730 12.37 -14.14 -15.34
CA ALA A 730 13.34 -15.14 -14.90
C ALA A 730 14.30 -14.57 -13.84
N ILE A 731 14.75 -13.33 -14.02
CA ILE A 731 15.68 -12.69 -13.07
C ILE A 731 14.99 -12.26 -11.78
N ILE A 732 13.80 -11.68 -11.86
CA ILE A 732 13.11 -11.18 -10.68
C ILE A 732 12.61 -12.33 -9.82
N ASP A 733 12.11 -13.40 -10.42
CA ASP A 733 11.44 -14.48 -9.70
C ASP A 733 12.40 -15.63 -9.36
N ASP A 734 13.33 -15.99 -10.26
CA ASP A 734 14.23 -17.12 -10.06
C ASP A 734 15.61 -16.71 -9.53
N SER A 735 16.30 -15.79 -10.21
CA SER A 735 17.68 -15.43 -9.83
C SER A 735 17.76 -14.71 -8.48
N CYS A 736 16.75 -13.91 -8.11
CA CYS A 736 16.75 -13.27 -6.79
C CYS A 736 16.55 -14.27 -5.64
N GLU A 737 15.76 -15.32 -5.84
CA GLU A 737 15.60 -16.39 -4.85
C GLU A 737 16.85 -17.30 -4.78
N LEU A 738 17.48 -17.57 -5.91
CA LEU A 738 18.75 -18.30 -5.95
C LEU A 738 19.86 -17.51 -5.23
N PHE A 739 19.94 -16.19 -5.45
CA PHE A 739 20.86 -15.31 -4.70
C PHE A 739 20.66 -15.43 -3.20
N LYS A 740 19.41 -15.45 -2.73
CA LYS A 740 19.09 -15.62 -1.32
C LYS A 740 19.60 -16.97 -0.79
N ALA A 741 19.33 -18.05 -1.49
CA ALA A 741 19.74 -19.40 -1.08
C ALA A 741 21.27 -19.54 -1.03
N GLU A 742 21.99 -19.09 -2.06
CA GLU A 742 23.45 -19.16 -2.15
C GLU A 742 24.11 -18.26 -1.09
N ALA A 743 23.63 -17.03 -0.91
CA ALA A 743 24.15 -16.12 0.11
C ALA A 743 23.98 -16.68 1.52
N THR A 744 22.82 -17.27 1.82
CA THR A 744 22.57 -17.93 3.09
C THR A 744 23.54 -19.09 3.32
N GLN A 745 23.71 -19.96 2.31
CA GLN A 745 24.59 -21.12 2.42
C GLN A 745 26.05 -20.71 2.62
N ASP A 746 26.58 -19.81 1.78
CA ASP A 746 27.98 -19.36 1.84
C ASP A 746 28.31 -18.70 3.20
N ILE A 747 27.39 -17.91 3.75
CA ILE A 747 27.62 -17.26 5.05
C ILE A 747 27.53 -18.28 6.19
N LYS A 748 26.60 -19.24 6.14
CA LYS A 748 26.48 -20.33 7.13
C LYS A 748 27.73 -21.21 7.15
N GLU A 749 28.34 -21.47 6.01
CA GLU A 749 29.61 -22.20 5.91
C GLU A 749 30.76 -21.48 6.63
N ILE A 750 30.84 -20.15 6.50
CA ILE A 750 31.85 -19.33 7.20
C ILE A 750 31.65 -19.42 8.72
N ILE A 751 30.39 -19.34 9.19
CA ILE A 751 30.07 -19.46 10.63
C ILE A 751 30.45 -20.85 11.16
N THR A 752 30.14 -21.90 10.42
CA THR A 752 30.50 -23.27 10.79
C THR A 752 32.02 -23.48 10.84
N ALA A 753 32.74 -22.89 9.87
CA ALA A 753 34.19 -22.92 9.88
C ALA A 753 34.81 -22.20 11.11
N LEU A 754 34.19 -21.07 11.53
CA LEU A 754 34.60 -20.36 12.73
C LEU A 754 34.27 -21.14 14.00
N ASP A 755 33.09 -21.75 14.09
CA ASP A 755 32.71 -22.63 15.20
C ASP A 755 33.76 -23.72 15.39
N THR A 756 34.20 -24.34 14.28
CA THR A 756 35.25 -25.37 14.30
C THR A 756 36.61 -24.81 14.77
N LYS A 757 37.00 -23.60 14.35
CA LYS A 757 38.23 -22.95 14.81
C LYS A 757 38.19 -22.63 16.31
N LEU A 758 37.06 -22.10 16.81
CA LEU A 758 36.90 -21.73 18.22
C LEU A 758 36.84 -22.94 19.14
N LYS A 759 36.26 -24.05 18.68
CA LYS A 759 36.28 -25.35 19.41
C LYS A 759 37.69 -25.89 19.65
N ASN A 760 38.64 -25.55 18.76
CA ASN A 760 39.99 -26.06 18.80
C ASN A 760 41.00 -25.04 19.36
N ASP A 761 40.58 -23.83 19.72
CA ASP A 761 41.46 -22.79 20.28
C ASP A 761 41.56 -22.90 21.80
N PRO A 762 42.77 -23.27 22.37
CA PRO A 762 42.96 -23.40 23.82
C PRO A 762 42.67 -22.12 24.60
N LYS A 763 42.81 -20.93 23.98
CA LYS A 763 42.55 -19.62 24.61
C LYS A 763 41.04 -19.34 24.72
N ALA A 764 40.29 -19.71 23.69
CA ALA A 764 38.82 -19.58 23.69
C ALA A 764 38.16 -20.53 24.71
N LEU A 765 38.74 -21.73 24.88
CA LEU A 765 38.30 -22.72 25.89
C LEU A 765 38.67 -22.31 27.32
N ALA A 766 39.85 -21.72 27.55
CA ALA A 766 40.33 -21.35 28.87
C ALA A 766 39.57 -20.19 29.53
N CYS A 767 38.86 -19.34 28.77
CA CYS A 767 38.07 -18.22 29.29
C CYS A 767 36.58 -18.48 29.30
N ASP A 768 36.11 -19.71 28.99
CA ASP A 768 34.70 -20.11 28.86
C ASP A 768 33.90 -19.25 27.90
N ALA A 769 34.59 -18.38 27.15
CA ALA A 769 33.94 -17.46 26.19
C ALA A 769 33.30 -18.21 25.03
N TYR A 770 33.87 -19.36 24.64
CA TYR A 770 33.30 -20.19 23.56
C TYR A 770 31.97 -20.80 24.00
N GLY A 771 31.86 -21.37 25.19
CA GLY A 771 30.63 -21.97 25.72
C GLY A 771 29.51 -20.93 25.88
N ALA A 772 29.79 -19.89 26.65
CA ALA A 772 28.79 -18.86 27.00
C ALA A 772 28.35 -17.98 25.83
N CYS A 773 29.23 -17.76 24.85
CA CYS A 773 28.97 -16.75 23.85
C CYS A 773 28.69 -17.32 22.43
N PHE A 774 29.23 -18.47 22.08
CA PHE A 774 29.17 -18.97 20.70
C PHE A 774 28.38 -20.27 20.54
N LYS A 775 28.73 -21.29 21.31
CA LYS A 775 28.16 -22.63 21.13
C LYS A 775 26.65 -22.67 21.24
N GLU A 776 26.06 -21.92 22.18
CA GLU A 776 24.62 -21.89 22.41
C GLU A 776 23.89 -20.96 21.41
N ASN A 777 24.65 -20.09 20.73
CA ASN A 777 24.07 -19.06 19.87
C ASN A 777 24.21 -19.31 18.35
N VAL A 778 24.88 -20.36 17.91
CA VAL A 778 25.13 -20.64 16.47
C VAL A 778 23.82 -20.75 15.70
N SER A 779 22.77 -21.35 16.26
CA SER A 779 21.45 -21.43 15.62
C SER A 779 20.78 -20.05 15.47
N LEU A 780 20.94 -19.21 16.49
CA LEU A 780 20.41 -17.83 16.48
C LEU A 780 21.13 -16.96 15.44
N PHE A 781 22.44 -17.15 15.25
CA PHE A 781 23.20 -16.49 14.19
C PHE A 781 22.70 -16.91 12.80
N PHE A 782 22.40 -18.19 12.60
CA PHE A 782 21.85 -18.66 11.33
C PHE A 782 20.50 -18.03 11.01
N GLU A 783 19.62 -17.85 11.99
CA GLU A 783 18.35 -17.17 11.79
C GLU A 783 18.49 -15.66 11.51
N GLN A 784 19.44 -14.99 12.20
CA GLN A 784 19.76 -13.58 11.90
C GLN A 784 20.31 -13.41 10.49
N ILE A 785 21.19 -14.31 10.05
CA ILE A 785 21.75 -14.32 8.70
C ILE A 785 20.61 -14.49 7.68
N ASP A 786 19.72 -15.44 7.87
CA ASP A 786 18.58 -15.66 6.98
C ASP A 786 17.71 -14.40 6.84
N ARG A 787 17.52 -13.65 7.93
CA ARG A 787 16.79 -12.38 7.91
C ARG A 787 17.53 -11.29 7.15
N HIS A 788 18.83 -11.10 7.40
CA HIS A 788 19.64 -10.08 6.74
C HIS A 788 19.79 -10.36 5.24
N VAL A 789 19.99 -11.62 4.87
CA VAL A 789 20.04 -12.06 3.48
C VAL A 789 18.68 -11.86 2.81
N SER A 790 17.58 -12.20 3.49
CA SER A 790 16.22 -11.97 2.97
C SER A 790 15.94 -10.48 2.73
N ALA A 791 16.40 -9.61 3.64
CA ALA A 791 16.28 -8.16 3.46
C ALA A 791 17.08 -7.65 2.25
N ALA A 792 18.32 -8.12 2.08
CA ALA A 792 19.15 -7.78 0.92
C ALA A 792 18.55 -8.31 -0.40
N ALA A 793 18.03 -9.54 -0.43
CA ALA A 793 17.34 -10.11 -1.58
C ALA A 793 16.09 -9.30 -1.95
N LYS A 794 15.34 -8.79 -0.96
CA LYS A 794 14.19 -7.89 -1.19
C LYS A 794 14.61 -6.56 -1.81
N ILE A 795 15.73 -5.97 -1.36
CA ILE A 795 16.30 -4.75 -1.96
C ILE A 795 16.70 -5.02 -3.40
N LEU A 796 17.35 -6.15 -3.68
CA LEU A 796 17.75 -6.57 -5.02
C LEU A 796 16.53 -6.75 -5.92
N LYS A 797 15.55 -7.52 -5.50
CA LYS A 797 14.29 -7.76 -6.24
C LYS A 797 13.57 -6.44 -6.57
N ASN A 798 13.45 -5.54 -5.61
CA ASN A 798 12.87 -4.22 -5.83
C ASN A 798 13.69 -3.36 -6.80
N GLY A 799 15.01 -3.48 -6.75
CA GLY A 799 15.92 -2.84 -7.70
C GLY A 799 15.69 -3.34 -9.12
N MET A 800 15.61 -4.66 -9.33
CA MET A 800 15.37 -5.28 -10.63
C MET A 800 13.99 -4.94 -11.19
N ILE A 801 12.95 -4.87 -10.34
CA ILE A 801 11.62 -4.37 -10.73
C ILE A 801 11.70 -2.92 -11.24
N LYS A 802 12.49 -2.05 -10.60
CA LYS A 802 12.68 -0.67 -11.07
C LYS A 802 13.37 -0.62 -12.43
N VAL A 803 14.40 -1.43 -12.64
CA VAL A 803 15.11 -1.56 -13.92
C VAL A 803 14.14 -2.02 -15.02
N HIS A 804 13.35 -3.07 -14.73
CA HIS A 804 12.31 -3.56 -15.63
C HIS A 804 11.30 -2.46 -16.02
N LEU A 805 10.76 -1.76 -15.02
CA LEU A 805 9.80 -0.67 -15.27
C LEU A 805 10.39 0.44 -16.15
N ARG A 806 11.68 0.79 -15.99
CA ARG A 806 12.37 1.76 -16.85
C ARG A 806 12.59 1.26 -18.28
N ALA A 807 12.70 -0.06 -18.46
CA ALA A 807 12.85 -0.68 -19.79
C ALA A 807 11.54 -0.67 -20.59
N ILE A 808 10.37 -0.74 -19.90
CA ILE A 808 9.06 -0.84 -20.56
C ILE A 808 8.21 0.44 -20.50
N LYS A 809 8.48 1.36 -19.55
CA LYS A 809 7.81 2.66 -19.50
C LYS A 809 8.35 3.63 -20.55
N LEU A 810 7.47 4.52 -21.01
CA LEU A 810 7.75 5.42 -22.13
C LEU A 810 7.35 6.87 -21.82
N ARG A 811 7.14 7.18 -20.53
CA ARG A 811 6.53 8.45 -20.08
C ARG A 811 7.52 9.57 -19.77
N SER A 812 8.77 9.22 -19.49
CA SER A 812 9.78 10.19 -19.06
C SER A 812 11.12 9.98 -19.78
N GLU A 813 11.96 11.00 -19.80
CA GLU A 813 13.37 10.89 -20.26
C GLU A 813 14.23 10.03 -19.31
N GLY A 814 13.74 9.70 -18.12
CA GLY A 814 14.34 8.73 -17.22
C GLY A 814 14.14 7.28 -17.68
N ASP A 815 13.15 7.00 -18.54
CA ASP A 815 12.88 5.67 -19.08
C ASP A 815 13.85 5.41 -20.27
N TYR A 816 14.26 4.15 -20.45
CA TYR A 816 15.41 3.86 -21.34
C TYR A 816 15.14 4.17 -22.81
N PHE A 817 13.99 3.74 -23.35
CA PHE A 817 13.68 3.99 -24.75
C PHE A 817 13.45 5.47 -25.07
N PRO A 818 12.62 6.24 -24.32
CA PRO A 818 12.50 7.68 -24.53
C PRO A 818 13.83 8.43 -24.39
N ARG A 819 14.69 8.01 -23.46
CA ARG A 819 16.04 8.56 -23.31
C ARG A 819 16.89 8.36 -24.56
N ALA A 820 16.89 7.14 -25.11
CA ALA A 820 17.61 6.83 -26.33
C ALA A 820 17.04 7.58 -27.56
N MET A 821 15.72 7.70 -27.64
CA MET A 821 15.01 8.41 -28.70
C MET A 821 15.16 9.93 -28.64
N SER A 822 15.40 10.50 -27.45
CA SER A 822 15.44 11.96 -27.26
C SER A 822 16.40 12.67 -28.19
N ASN A 823 17.62 12.13 -28.34
CA ASN A 823 18.63 12.69 -29.27
C ASN A 823 18.21 12.51 -30.73
N ILE A 824 17.63 11.38 -31.11
CA ILE A 824 17.17 11.10 -32.48
C ILE A 824 16.10 12.10 -32.88
N TYR A 825 15.12 12.36 -32.03
CA TYR A 825 14.07 13.37 -32.28
C TYR A 825 14.64 14.78 -32.34
N THR A 826 15.60 15.12 -31.51
CA THR A 826 16.29 16.43 -31.55
C THR A 826 17.00 16.65 -32.87
N VAL A 827 17.80 15.68 -33.31
CA VAL A 827 18.51 15.75 -34.59
C VAL A 827 17.53 15.76 -35.76
N ALA A 828 16.47 14.92 -35.74
CA ALA A 828 15.44 14.92 -36.75
C ALA A 828 14.74 16.28 -36.88
N THR A 829 14.48 16.96 -35.75
CA THR A 829 13.86 18.28 -35.72
C THR A 829 14.82 19.37 -36.30
N ALA A 830 16.11 19.26 -36.02
CA ALA A 830 17.12 20.20 -36.50
C ALA A 830 17.53 20.02 -37.98
N LYS A 831 17.21 18.85 -38.59
CA LYS A 831 17.52 18.59 -40.01
C LYS A 831 16.79 19.59 -40.92
N GLN A 832 17.54 20.54 -41.50
CA GLN A 832 17.06 21.49 -42.48
C GLN A 832 17.52 21.03 -43.87
N ALA A 833 16.56 20.63 -44.71
CA ALA A 833 16.85 20.43 -46.14
C ALA A 833 16.62 21.75 -46.91
N ALA A 834 17.35 21.95 -47.99
CA ALA A 834 17.10 23.05 -48.90
C ALA A 834 15.68 22.88 -49.51
N GLY A 835 14.69 23.60 -48.98
CA GLY A 835 13.30 23.51 -49.41
C GLY A 835 12.27 23.72 -48.32
N LYS A 836 11.01 23.94 -48.64
CA LYS A 836 9.90 24.14 -47.68
C LYS A 836 8.94 22.93 -47.66
N GLY A 837 8.39 22.62 -46.49
CA GLY A 837 7.27 21.68 -46.36
C GLY A 837 7.61 20.21 -46.64
N LYS A 838 7.24 19.68 -47.79
CA LYS A 838 7.39 18.25 -48.14
C LYS A 838 8.82 17.77 -48.16
N THR A 839 9.77 18.57 -48.70
CA THR A 839 11.21 18.20 -48.79
C THR A 839 11.84 18.09 -47.41
N MET A 840 11.51 18.98 -46.47
CA MET A 840 11.99 18.92 -45.09
C MET A 840 11.36 17.72 -44.31
N LYS A 841 10.12 17.36 -44.60
CA LYS A 841 9.50 16.17 -44.05
C LYS A 841 10.23 14.91 -44.50
N LEU A 842 10.49 14.80 -45.79
CA LEU A 842 11.17 13.65 -46.38
C LEU A 842 12.57 13.46 -45.76
N ALA A 843 13.35 14.53 -45.60
CA ALA A 843 14.69 14.49 -45.00
C ALA A 843 14.64 14.06 -43.51
N ARG A 844 13.62 14.53 -42.72
CA ARG A 844 13.42 14.07 -41.34
C ARG A 844 13.01 12.60 -41.28
N HIS A 845 12.08 12.22 -42.13
CA HIS A 845 11.55 10.86 -42.18
C HIS A 845 12.66 9.87 -42.61
N GLN A 846 13.46 10.21 -43.61
CA GLN A 846 14.60 9.41 -44.01
C GLN A 846 15.63 9.25 -42.90
N TYR A 847 15.94 10.33 -42.15
CA TYR A 847 16.81 10.24 -40.98
C TYR A 847 16.27 9.30 -39.90
N LEU A 848 14.96 9.34 -39.60
CA LEU A 848 14.36 8.42 -38.65
C LEU A 848 14.43 6.96 -39.10
N ARG A 849 14.26 6.71 -40.43
CA ARG A 849 14.41 5.38 -41.03
C ARG A 849 15.85 4.83 -40.95
N GLU A 850 16.83 5.70 -40.93
CA GLU A 850 18.26 5.33 -40.82
C GLU A 850 18.69 5.20 -39.33
N ALA A 851 18.12 6.01 -38.41
CA ALA A 851 18.59 6.13 -37.03
C ALA A 851 17.86 5.23 -36.02
N ILE A 852 16.63 4.78 -36.33
CA ILE A 852 15.83 3.97 -35.37
C ILE A 852 16.14 2.48 -35.49
N PRO A 853 16.14 1.85 -36.68
CA PRO A 853 16.47 0.44 -36.85
C PRO A 853 17.97 0.18 -36.66
N GLY A 854 18.30 -1.05 -36.35
CA GLY A 854 19.69 -1.55 -36.37
C GLY A 854 20.40 -1.59 -35.02
N PRO A 855 21.59 -2.14 -34.98
CA PRO A 855 22.30 -2.46 -33.73
C PRO A 855 22.82 -1.23 -32.95
N MET A 856 22.79 -0.05 -33.57
CA MET A 856 23.13 1.23 -32.91
C MET A 856 21.87 2.06 -32.59
N GLY A 857 20.69 1.53 -32.88
CA GLY A 857 19.41 2.19 -32.66
C GLY A 857 19.02 2.31 -31.17
N PRO A 858 17.91 3.00 -30.90
CA PRO A 858 17.50 3.27 -29.53
C PRO A 858 17.11 1.99 -28.77
N PHE A 859 16.60 0.97 -29.45
CA PHE A 859 16.26 -0.30 -28.83
C PHE A 859 17.49 -1.06 -28.32
N ALA A 860 18.57 -1.11 -29.09
CA ALA A 860 19.82 -1.75 -28.70
C ALA A 860 20.45 -1.11 -27.43
N GLN A 861 20.18 0.18 -27.19
CA GLN A 861 20.70 0.87 -26.01
C GLN A 861 20.00 0.46 -24.71
N ILE A 862 18.79 -0.09 -24.78
CA ILE A 862 18.02 -0.54 -23.60
C ILE A 862 18.82 -1.58 -22.80
N ALA A 863 19.44 -2.56 -23.48
CA ALA A 863 20.23 -3.59 -22.84
C ALA A 863 21.40 -3.00 -22.01
N SER A 864 22.10 -2.01 -22.55
CA SER A 864 23.21 -1.34 -21.86
C SER A 864 22.76 -0.52 -20.65
N TYR A 865 21.64 0.21 -20.77
CA TYR A 865 21.08 0.97 -19.65
C TYR A 865 20.56 0.05 -18.55
N ALA A 866 19.85 -1.03 -18.92
CA ALA A 866 19.36 -2.02 -17.98
C ALA A 866 20.51 -2.69 -17.22
N LYS A 867 21.60 -3.07 -17.91
CA LYS A 867 22.81 -3.62 -17.30
C LYS A 867 23.40 -2.69 -16.25
N ALA A 868 23.64 -1.42 -16.61
CA ALA A 868 24.25 -0.45 -15.72
C ALA A 868 23.40 -0.20 -14.43
N ASP A 869 22.08 -0.13 -14.55
CA ASP A 869 21.20 0.09 -13.40
C ASP A 869 20.98 -1.19 -12.58
N ALA A 870 21.04 -2.37 -13.19
CA ALA A 870 21.06 -3.65 -12.48
C ALA A 870 22.33 -3.80 -11.63
N GLU A 871 23.51 -3.46 -12.16
CA GLU A 871 24.79 -3.45 -11.40
C GLU A 871 24.72 -2.54 -10.16
N LYS A 872 24.13 -1.35 -10.29
CA LYS A 872 23.89 -0.47 -9.13
C LYS A 872 22.96 -1.10 -8.08
N SER A 873 21.94 -1.81 -8.51
CA SER A 873 20.99 -2.48 -7.61
C SER A 873 21.65 -3.61 -6.82
N ILE A 874 22.52 -4.38 -7.47
CA ILE A 874 23.31 -5.43 -6.80
C ILE A 874 24.26 -4.81 -5.78
N LYS A 875 24.99 -3.77 -6.17
CA LYS A 875 25.89 -3.08 -5.27
C LYS A 875 25.17 -2.60 -4.02
N ARG A 876 23.99 -1.97 -4.19
CA ARG A 876 23.19 -1.49 -3.06
C ARG A 876 22.74 -2.63 -2.13
N ALA A 877 22.30 -3.74 -2.67
CA ALA A 877 21.90 -4.91 -1.88
C ALA A 877 23.08 -5.50 -1.10
N GLY A 878 24.27 -5.58 -1.75
CA GLY A 878 25.51 -6.02 -1.12
C GLY A 878 25.99 -5.09 0.00
N ASP A 879 25.94 -3.77 -0.22
CA ASP A 879 26.34 -2.78 0.77
C ASP A 879 25.42 -2.83 2.02
N GLU A 880 24.12 -3.03 1.83
CA GLU A 880 23.16 -3.17 2.95
C GLU A 880 23.38 -4.49 3.72
N LEU A 881 23.58 -5.61 3.02
CA LEU A 881 23.93 -6.88 3.65
C LEU A 881 25.21 -6.77 4.46
N LYS A 882 26.25 -6.15 3.90
CA LYS A 882 27.52 -5.90 4.57
C LYS A 882 27.34 -5.07 5.85
N LYS A 883 26.53 -3.98 5.77
CA LYS A 883 26.25 -3.13 6.91
C LYS A 883 25.61 -3.92 8.06
N ASN A 884 24.55 -4.67 7.76
CA ASN A 884 23.79 -5.42 8.74
C ASN A 884 24.61 -6.55 9.37
N LEU A 885 25.40 -7.26 8.59
CA LEU A 885 26.30 -8.29 9.08
C LEU A 885 27.45 -7.70 9.92
N ASN A 886 28.00 -6.55 9.52
CA ASN A 886 29.03 -5.87 10.32
C ASN A 886 28.48 -5.35 11.65
N GLU A 887 27.25 -4.85 11.72
CA GLU A 887 26.59 -4.47 12.97
C GLU A 887 26.39 -5.68 13.89
N MET A 888 25.97 -6.82 13.32
CA MET A 888 25.90 -8.09 14.04
C MET A 888 27.28 -8.49 14.62
N LEU A 889 28.34 -8.39 13.82
CA LEU A 889 29.70 -8.74 14.18
C LEU A 889 30.32 -7.83 15.24
N GLN A 890 30.11 -6.51 15.15
CA GLN A 890 30.60 -5.56 16.14
C GLN A 890 30.01 -5.82 17.54
N ASN A 891 28.75 -6.18 17.61
CA ASN A 891 28.15 -6.58 18.89
C ASN A 891 28.90 -7.75 19.49
N VAL A 892 29.19 -8.71 18.66
CA VAL A 892 29.95 -9.93 18.97
C VAL A 892 31.36 -9.61 19.49
N GLN A 893 32.12 -8.79 18.77
CA GLN A 893 33.47 -8.39 19.15
C GLN A 893 33.51 -7.70 20.53
N THR A 894 32.55 -6.79 20.69
CA THR A 894 32.43 -6.03 21.93
C THR A 894 32.29 -6.93 23.16
N ASP A 895 31.63 -8.07 23.01
CA ASP A 895 31.38 -8.96 24.16
C ASP A 895 32.56 -9.89 24.48
N PHE A 896 33.28 -10.34 23.45
CA PHE A 896 34.58 -11.03 23.71
C PHE A 896 35.58 -10.11 24.42
N GLU A 897 35.70 -8.85 23.99
CA GLU A 897 36.56 -7.86 24.65
C GLU A 897 36.14 -7.60 26.09
N ARG A 898 34.83 -7.59 26.36
CA ARG A 898 34.30 -7.43 27.74
C ARG A 898 34.57 -8.62 28.61
N MET A 899 34.42 -9.84 28.10
CA MET A 899 34.79 -11.05 28.88
C MET A 899 36.28 -11.11 29.22
N LYS A 900 37.14 -10.66 28.31
CA LYS A 900 38.59 -10.54 28.53
C LYS A 900 38.91 -9.55 29.65
N ASN A 901 38.16 -8.45 29.74
CA ASN A 901 38.37 -7.38 30.73
C ASN A 901 37.63 -7.62 32.05
N ARG A 902 36.88 -8.71 32.20
CA ARG A 902 36.09 -9.06 33.41
C ARG A 902 36.91 -9.28 34.68
N LYS A 903 38.20 -9.59 34.56
CA LYS A 903 39.03 -9.97 35.68
C LYS A 903 39.51 -8.80 36.57
N ASP A 904 39.37 -7.55 36.13
CA ASP A 904 40.02 -6.42 36.81
C ASP A 904 39.15 -5.57 37.75
N ASN A 905 37.80 -5.80 37.80
CA ASN A 905 36.87 -4.95 38.59
C ASN A 905 35.86 -5.73 39.48
N ASP A 906 36.24 -6.76 40.14
CA ASP A 906 35.37 -7.62 40.96
C ASP A 906 35.15 -7.08 42.38
N THR A 907 34.20 -6.16 42.55
CA THR A 907 33.66 -5.80 43.87
C THR A 907 32.60 -6.80 44.35
N GLU A 908 32.45 -7.01 45.67
CA GLU A 908 31.44 -7.93 46.25
C GLU A 908 30.02 -7.52 45.85
N GLN A 909 29.73 -6.20 45.74
CA GLN A 909 28.45 -5.69 45.23
C GLN A 909 28.25 -6.04 43.75
N GLY A 910 29.29 -5.98 42.93
CA GLY A 910 29.26 -6.39 41.55
C GLY A 910 28.99 -7.87 41.33
N LYS A 911 29.57 -8.74 42.18
CA LYS A 911 29.28 -10.19 42.17
C LYS A 911 27.82 -10.47 42.53
N ALA A 912 27.32 -9.82 43.57
CA ALA A 912 25.92 -9.97 43.99
C ALA A 912 24.92 -9.50 42.92
N PHE A 913 25.19 -8.34 42.29
CA PHE A 913 24.39 -7.83 41.19
C PHE A 913 24.36 -8.79 40.01
N ARG A 914 25.54 -9.26 39.55
CA ARG A 914 25.64 -10.20 38.42
C ARG A 914 24.95 -11.53 38.72
N LYS A 915 25.04 -12.05 39.93
CA LYS A 915 24.34 -13.27 40.34
C LYS A 915 22.83 -13.11 40.22
N GLN A 916 22.29 -12.04 40.78
CA GLN A 916 20.84 -11.75 40.70
C GLN A 916 20.37 -11.46 39.28
N LEU A 917 21.18 -10.76 38.48
CA LEU A 917 20.89 -10.53 37.07
C LEU A 917 20.86 -11.85 36.29
N HIS A 918 21.80 -12.73 36.53
CA HIS A 918 21.83 -14.05 35.90
C HIS A 918 20.62 -14.89 36.28
N GLU A 919 20.24 -14.95 37.57
CA GLU A 919 19.04 -15.66 38.04
C GLU A 919 17.77 -15.09 37.39
N LEU A 920 17.67 -13.75 37.22
CA LEU A 920 16.54 -13.08 36.57
C LEU A 920 16.50 -13.39 35.09
N VAL A 921 17.65 -13.43 34.41
CA VAL A 921 17.76 -13.76 32.98
C VAL A 921 17.40 -15.23 32.73
N GLU A 922 17.84 -16.15 33.56
CA GLU A 922 17.49 -17.58 33.46
C GLU A 922 16.00 -17.82 33.69
N GLU A 923 15.39 -17.12 34.62
CA GLU A 923 13.94 -17.19 34.81
C GLU A 923 13.17 -16.60 33.62
N ALA A 924 13.64 -15.48 33.04
CA ALA A 924 13.08 -14.93 31.85
C ALA A 924 13.20 -15.89 30.64
N ARG A 925 14.31 -16.59 30.48
CA ARG A 925 14.49 -17.64 29.46
C ARG A 925 13.53 -18.80 29.65
N ARG A 926 13.35 -19.25 30.90
CA ARG A 926 12.43 -20.34 31.21
C ARG A 926 11.01 -19.99 30.76
N ILE A 927 10.56 -18.77 31.05
CA ILE A 927 9.22 -18.27 30.66
C ILE A 927 9.14 -18.11 29.14
N LEU A 928 10.19 -17.59 28.51
CA LEU A 928 10.26 -17.42 27.05
C LEU A 928 10.13 -18.76 26.32
N ASN A 929 10.86 -19.77 26.76
CA ASN A 929 10.87 -21.13 26.18
C ASN A 929 9.66 -21.97 26.63
N GLY A 930 8.97 -21.57 27.70
CA GLY A 930 7.74 -22.20 28.20
C GLY A 930 6.49 -21.54 27.62
N VAL A 931 5.75 -20.82 28.44
CA VAL A 931 4.42 -20.27 28.13
C VAL A 931 4.41 -19.33 26.92
N THR A 932 5.50 -18.56 26.68
CA THR A 932 5.58 -17.63 25.54
C THR A 932 5.70 -18.42 24.22
N GLN A 933 6.54 -19.46 24.22
CA GLN A 933 6.72 -20.33 23.04
C GLN A 933 5.46 -21.16 22.78
N GLU A 934 4.81 -21.70 23.82
CA GLU A 934 3.54 -22.43 23.74
C GLU A 934 2.46 -21.58 23.09
N SER A 935 2.28 -20.35 23.59
CA SER A 935 1.34 -19.37 23.03
C SER A 935 1.61 -19.05 21.54
N LEU A 936 2.89 -18.90 21.17
CA LEU A 936 3.32 -18.65 19.79
C LEU A 936 3.05 -19.86 18.88
N ASP A 937 3.27 -21.06 19.36
CA ASP A 937 3.06 -22.28 18.58
C ASP A 937 1.57 -22.57 18.36
N LEU A 938 0.71 -22.34 19.37
CA LEU A 938 -0.75 -22.37 19.22
C LEU A 938 -1.21 -21.33 18.20
N CYS A 939 -0.66 -20.12 18.26
CA CYS A 939 -0.94 -19.07 17.32
C CYS A 939 -0.56 -19.47 15.88
N LYS A 940 0.60 -20.09 15.65
CA LYS A 940 1.07 -20.54 14.31
C LYS A 940 0.24 -21.67 13.72
N GLN A 941 -0.33 -22.51 14.55
CA GLN A 941 -1.19 -23.63 14.14
C GLN A 941 -2.60 -23.17 13.74
N TYR A 942 -3.00 -21.97 14.14
CA TYR A 942 -4.30 -21.40 13.81
C TYR A 942 -4.36 -20.96 12.34
N LYS A 943 -4.87 -21.85 11.49
CA LYS A 943 -5.01 -21.65 10.04
C LYS A 943 -6.45 -21.86 9.57
#